data_fb91ca241eae7886dcc8805267c0761d
#
_entry.id   fb91ca241eae7886dcc8805267c0761d
#
_cell.length_a   1.000
_cell.length_b   1.000
_cell.length_c   1.000
_cell.angle_alpha   90.00
_cell.angle_beta   90.00
_cell.angle_gamma   90.00
#
_symmetry.space_group_name_H-M   'P 1'
#
loop_
_entity.id
_entity.type
_entity.pdbx_description
1 polymer ?
#
loop_
_entity_poly.entity_id
_entity_poly.type
_entity_poly.pdbx_seq_one_letter_code
_entity_poly.pdbx_strand_id
1 'polypeptide(L)'
;MPPRHNVRVTQPASRTTQPPRGHYRPFDLAVIGAGLVFAESLDGLAAALTVAPDEATPGAAATGPFAGGTAVVQAPPGTGKTTLVPPLVANLAAGAALSRQPSVVVTQPRRVAARSAARRLAFLDGSTLGGRVGYTVRGERRAGAQTLVEFVTPGILLRRLLADPGLEGTDAVILDEVHERGLETDLLLGMLGEVRQLRADLTLVAMSATLDAPRFASLIGAPDGVGPAPVVDCPSALHPLEVRWAPAAGPRLDERGVTRGFLDHVAATAVAAHATAIGGDPAIDALVFVPGAWEVQQVAALIRDKVRSAGGSPGLERAGGRNTEVLELHGQVDAATQDRAVSGREPGGVPRIIVSTSLAESSLTVPGVRLVIDSGLSREPRRDAARGMSGLVTVSASRASADQRAGRAARQGPGTVVRCYDQKTFGAAPAHPTPEIAVADLTAAALVLACWGALGGEGLQLPDAPPAAAMGDALRTLHDLGAIDDDGRATELGRVLSRVPADPRLGRALLDGAAVAGPQFAADVVALVAGDQRAPGADLAKLLASLRAAGRGDPAARRWREEARRLAEIARQEGAAVVPSRSGAPLGAAETAETTGQILALAFPERVARRVNGATGQTYLLASGTRAGLPAGSPLAGHEWLAVAEVSRAQGRDAAGTGAVIRSAAPLDADTAEAAAGTLLTDRVEARFEAGRVAARRERRLGAIVLSSTPVKPSPADGREAVARALETGGLGTIGWSEPAEALRRRLALLHRELGEPWPDVAERALLARLSDWLSPELEALAGGKPAAAVDLAEPLRRLLPWPDAARFDELAPERLQVPSGSRVWIDYPAPEDSGRPVVAVKLQECFGWAETPRLVDGRVPVLFHLLSPAGRPLAVTDDLASFWSGPYAQVRAEMRGRYPKHPWPEDPWTAPATARTKNRM
;
A
#
# COMPACT_ATOMS: atom_id res chain seq x y z
N MET A 1 -55.15 43.10 -51.13
CA MET A 1 -54.95 42.39 -52.39
C MET A 1 -54.28 43.38 -53.36
N PRO A 2 -53.08 43.01 -53.83
CA PRO A 2 -52.82 42.29 -55.05
C PRO A 2 -51.49 41.46 -54.94
N PRO A 3 -51.00 40.84 -56.04
CA PRO A 3 -50.60 39.46 -56.03
C PRO A 3 -49.09 39.23 -55.91
N ARG A 4 -48.76 37.99 -55.43
CA ARG A 4 -47.38 37.48 -55.32
C ARG A 4 -46.80 37.11 -56.67
N HIS A 5 -45.62 37.65 -57.03
CA HIS A 5 -44.76 37.13 -58.08
C HIS A 5 -43.77 36.13 -57.53
N ASN A 6 -43.87 34.88 -58.00
CA ASN A 6 -42.88 33.83 -57.82
C ASN A 6 -41.77 34.06 -58.89
N VAL A 7 -40.57 34.34 -58.43
CA VAL A 7 -39.38 34.25 -59.27
C VAL A 7 -38.66 32.95 -58.92
N ARG A 8 -38.73 31.97 -59.86
CA ARG A 8 -37.87 30.78 -59.82
C ARG A 8 -36.41 31.19 -60.15
N VAL A 9 -35.51 31.09 -59.19
CA VAL A 9 -34.05 31.09 -59.42
C VAL A 9 -33.63 29.66 -59.67
N THR A 10 -33.29 29.34 -60.89
CA THR A 10 -32.62 28.10 -61.27
C THR A 10 -31.15 28.17 -60.81
N GLN A 11 -30.75 27.39 -59.83
CA GLN A 11 -29.36 27.15 -59.52
C GLN A 11 -28.75 26.20 -60.55
N PRO A 12 -27.50 26.46 -61.01
CA PRO A 12 -26.80 25.52 -61.86
C PRO A 12 -26.32 24.34 -60.99
N ALA A 13 -26.58 23.12 -61.39
CA ALA A 13 -26.08 21.89 -60.84
C ALA A 13 -24.58 21.88 -60.88
N SER A 14 -23.90 22.14 -59.71
CA SER A 14 -22.50 21.83 -59.55
C SER A 14 -22.32 20.31 -59.50
N ARG A 15 -21.85 19.74 -60.59
CA ARG A 15 -21.31 18.37 -60.60
C ARG A 15 -20.10 18.37 -59.67
N THR A 16 -20.27 17.93 -58.42
CA THR A 16 -19.21 17.45 -57.55
C THR A 16 -18.66 16.18 -58.21
N THR A 17 -17.58 16.32 -58.94
CA THR A 17 -16.72 15.20 -59.34
C THR A 17 -16.18 14.58 -58.05
N GLN A 18 -16.68 13.41 -57.69
CA GLN A 18 -16.01 12.54 -56.71
C GLN A 18 -14.57 12.32 -57.21
N PRO A 19 -13.54 12.52 -56.38
CA PRO A 19 -12.20 12.16 -56.74
C PRO A 19 -12.11 10.65 -57.04
N PRO A 20 -11.24 10.23 -57.93
CA PRO A 20 -11.06 8.82 -58.25
C PRO A 20 -10.75 8.03 -57.00
N ARG A 21 -11.26 6.79 -56.89
CA ARG A 21 -11.01 5.81 -55.85
C ARG A 21 -9.53 5.41 -55.81
N GLY A 22 -8.63 6.35 -55.44
CA GLY A 22 -7.27 6.12 -55.04
C GLY A 22 -7.24 6.11 -53.51
N HIS A 23 -6.47 5.23 -52.94
CA HIS A 23 -6.31 5.08 -51.47
C HIS A 23 -5.96 6.43 -50.85
N TYR A 24 -6.93 7.10 -50.27
CA TYR A 24 -6.73 8.37 -49.54
C TYR A 24 -5.86 8.09 -48.33
N ARG A 25 -4.64 8.57 -48.32
CA ARG A 25 -3.68 8.47 -47.21
C ARG A 25 -3.51 9.86 -46.63
N PRO A 26 -4.14 10.13 -45.47
CA PRO A 26 -4.07 11.48 -44.86
C PRO A 26 -2.68 11.89 -44.39
N PHE A 27 -1.78 10.92 -44.13
CA PHE A 27 -0.42 11.18 -43.63
C PHE A 27 0.62 10.66 -44.63
N ASP A 28 1.65 11.48 -44.91
CA ASP A 28 2.82 11.07 -45.71
C ASP A 28 3.87 10.45 -44.78
N LEU A 29 3.86 9.11 -44.68
CA LEU A 29 4.77 8.37 -43.81
C LEU A 29 6.24 8.45 -44.24
N ALA A 30 6.54 8.73 -45.53
CA ALA A 30 7.91 8.90 -45.99
C ALA A 30 8.51 10.22 -45.48
N VAL A 31 7.70 11.28 -45.44
CA VAL A 31 8.12 12.58 -44.90
C VAL A 31 8.22 12.49 -43.34
N ILE A 32 7.19 11.98 -42.70
CA ILE A 32 7.13 11.86 -41.22
C ILE A 32 8.23 10.95 -40.70
N GLY A 33 8.50 9.85 -41.39
CA GLY A 33 9.46 8.82 -41.03
C GLY A 33 10.90 9.07 -41.40
N ALA A 34 11.20 10.20 -42.09
CA ALA A 34 12.56 10.48 -42.54
C ALA A 34 13.58 10.42 -41.38
N GLY A 35 14.52 9.47 -41.46
CA GLY A 35 15.57 9.26 -40.46
C GLY A 35 15.10 8.54 -39.17
N LEU A 36 13.88 8.02 -39.12
CA LEU A 36 13.39 7.23 -38.01
C LEU A 36 13.56 5.72 -38.30
N VAL A 37 14.19 5.02 -37.36
CA VAL A 37 14.50 3.57 -37.49
C VAL A 37 13.23 2.74 -37.68
N PHE A 38 12.15 3.09 -36.98
CA PHE A 38 10.89 2.37 -37.08
C PHE A 38 10.24 2.37 -38.48
N ALA A 39 10.69 3.26 -39.38
CA ALA A 39 10.17 3.32 -40.72
C ALA A 39 10.33 1.99 -41.51
N GLU A 40 11.38 1.21 -41.19
CA GLU A 40 11.63 -0.11 -41.78
C GLU A 40 10.65 -1.20 -41.30
N SER A 41 9.98 -1.00 -40.16
CA SER A 41 9.00 -1.95 -39.59
C SER A 41 7.55 -1.64 -39.97
N LEU A 42 7.29 -0.56 -40.74
CA LEU A 42 5.93 -0.14 -41.07
C LEU A 42 5.17 -1.15 -41.93
N ASP A 43 5.82 -1.75 -42.92
CA ASP A 43 5.19 -2.74 -43.78
C ASP A 43 4.82 -4.02 -43.01
N GLY A 44 5.70 -4.45 -42.09
CA GLY A 44 5.42 -5.57 -41.20
C GLY A 44 4.22 -5.30 -40.26
N LEU A 45 4.13 -4.08 -39.72
CA LEU A 45 2.99 -3.68 -38.91
C LEU A 45 1.71 -3.56 -39.74
N ALA A 46 1.78 -2.99 -40.93
CA ALA A 46 0.63 -2.91 -41.83
C ALA A 46 0.10 -4.30 -42.18
N ALA A 47 0.99 -5.26 -42.48
CA ALA A 47 0.60 -6.64 -42.75
C ALA A 47 -0.03 -7.32 -41.51
N ALA A 48 0.53 -7.12 -40.32
CA ALA A 48 0.00 -7.66 -39.10
C ALA A 48 -1.39 -7.12 -38.72
N LEU A 49 -1.71 -5.88 -39.13
CA LEU A 49 -3.00 -5.24 -38.87
C LEU A 49 -4.06 -5.47 -39.94
N THR A 50 -3.69 -6.09 -41.07
CA THR A 50 -4.59 -6.35 -42.20
C THR A 50 -5.04 -7.80 -42.15
N VAL A 51 -6.32 -8.05 -41.86
CA VAL A 51 -6.90 -9.42 -41.82
C VAL A 51 -7.08 -9.90 -43.29
N ALA A 52 -6.64 -11.13 -43.57
CA ALA A 52 -6.83 -11.70 -44.88
C ALA A 52 -8.33 -11.89 -45.24
N PRO A 53 -8.76 -11.65 -46.50
CA PRO A 53 -10.20 -11.73 -46.88
C PRO A 53 -10.85 -13.11 -46.71
N ASP A 54 -10.09 -14.17 -46.64
CA ASP A 54 -10.58 -15.55 -46.58
C ASP A 54 -11.01 -16.02 -45.17
N GLU A 55 -10.74 -15.23 -44.15
CA GLU A 55 -11.07 -15.57 -42.76
C GLU A 55 -12.31 -14.80 -42.23
N ALA A 56 -13.00 -14.06 -43.07
CA ALA A 56 -14.22 -13.35 -42.72
C ALA A 56 -15.36 -14.33 -42.43
N THR A 57 -15.92 -14.31 -41.26
CA THR A 57 -17.10 -15.10 -40.82
C THR A 57 -18.25 -14.89 -41.83
N PRO A 58 -18.91 -15.95 -42.35
CA PRO A 58 -20.02 -15.81 -43.26
C PRO A 58 -21.18 -15.07 -42.59
N GLY A 59 -21.48 -13.85 -43.06
CA GLY A 59 -22.59 -13.02 -42.52
C GLY A 59 -22.20 -11.66 -41.99
N ALA A 60 -20.91 -11.34 -41.79
CA ALA A 60 -20.46 -10.00 -41.47
C ALA A 60 -20.58 -9.11 -42.72
N ALA A 61 -21.25 -7.98 -42.66
CA ALA A 61 -21.22 -6.96 -43.68
C ALA A 61 -19.76 -6.64 -44.00
N ALA A 62 -19.40 -6.55 -45.30
CA ALA A 62 -18.02 -6.39 -45.81
C ALA A 62 -17.35 -5.17 -45.15
N THR A 63 -16.75 -5.40 -43.97
CA THR A 63 -15.79 -4.49 -43.36
C THR A 63 -14.50 -4.58 -44.15
N GLY A 64 -13.93 -3.44 -44.52
CA GLY A 64 -12.66 -3.43 -45.29
C GLY A 64 -11.54 -4.19 -44.63
N PRO A 65 -10.45 -4.55 -45.31
CA PRO A 65 -9.37 -5.44 -44.85
C PRO A 65 -8.59 -4.95 -43.62
N PHE A 66 -8.89 -3.77 -43.07
CA PHE A 66 -8.23 -3.16 -41.92
C PHE A 66 -9.06 -3.31 -40.59
N ALA A 67 -10.34 -3.65 -40.65
CA ALA A 67 -11.17 -3.66 -39.47
C ALA A 67 -10.79 -4.80 -38.49
N GLY A 68 -10.56 -4.47 -37.21
CA GLY A 68 -10.38 -5.45 -36.14
C GLY A 68 -8.95 -6.01 -35.95
N GLY A 69 -7.95 -5.49 -36.64
CA GLY A 69 -6.57 -5.93 -36.47
C GLY A 69 -6.02 -5.73 -35.06
N THR A 70 -5.18 -6.68 -34.59
CA THR A 70 -4.43 -6.56 -33.33
C THR A 70 -2.94 -6.72 -33.59
N ALA A 71 -2.11 -5.96 -32.86
CA ALA A 71 -0.66 -6.15 -32.90
C ALA A 71 -0.01 -5.63 -31.61
N VAL A 72 1.11 -6.23 -31.25
CA VAL A 72 2.02 -5.69 -30.26
C VAL A 72 3.27 -5.20 -30.95
N VAL A 73 3.62 -3.94 -30.76
CA VAL A 73 4.85 -3.35 -31.28
C VAL A 73 5.91 -3.38 -30.18
N GLN A 74 6.96 -4.14 -30.41
CA GLN A 74 8.15 -4.16 -29.55
C GLN A 74 9.23 -3.31 -30.20
N ALA A 75 9.52 -2.16 -29.64
CA ALA A 75 10.52 -1.26 -30.20
C ALA A 75 11.19 -0.47 -29.07
N PRO A 76 12.53 -0.42 -29.06
CA PRO A 76 13.26 0.40 -28.10
C PRO A 76 12.84 1.87 -28.11
N PRO A 77 13.01 2.59 -27.00
CA PRO A 77 12.64 4.00 -26.95
C PRO A 77 13.48 4.82 -27.94
N GLY A 78 12.85 5.75 -28.69
CA GLY A 78 13.52 6.66 -29.64
C GLY A 78 13.58 6.16 -31.08
N THR A 79 13.10 4.95 -31.37
CA THR A 79 12.99 4.42 -32.73
C THR A 79 11.98 5.16 -33.60
N GLY A 80 11.04 5.89 -33.00
CA GLY A 80 9.98 6.61 -33.71
C GLY A 80 8.61 5.89 -33.67
N LYS A 81 8.45 4.81 -32.87
CA LYS A 81 7.17 4.08 -32.75
C LYS A 81 5.98 5.01 -32.47
N THR A 82 6.06 5.85 -31.43
CA THR A 82 5.01 6.83 -31.07
C THR A 82 4.71 7.85 -32.18
N THR A 83 5.68 8.12 -33.07
CA THR A 83 5.55 9.08 -34.18
C THR A 83 4.94 8.43 -35.44
N LEU A 84 5.27 7.15 -35.72
CA LEU A 84 4.93 6.50 -36.99
C LEU A 84 3.74 5.53 -36.92
N VAL A 85 3.53 4.86 -35.76
CA VAL A 85 2.42 3.91 -35.62
C VAL A 85 1.05 4.61 -35.74
N PRO A 86 0.77 5.73 -35.04
CA PRO A 86 -0.54 6.39 -35.15
C PRO A 86 -0.89 6.87 -36.58
N PRO A 87 -0.04 7.55 -37.33
CA PRO A 87 -0.38 7.95 -38.70
C PRO A 87 -0.46 6.76 -39.68
N LEU A 88 0.30 5.68 -39.47
CA LEU A 88 0.12 4.44 -40.26
C LEU A 88 -1.29 3.87 -40.04
N VAL A 89 -1.69 3.71 -38.76
CA VAL A 89 -3.01 3.17 -38.41
C VAL A 89 -4.14 4.06 -38.95
N ALA A 90 -3.97 5.39 -38.88
CA ALA A 90 -4.93 6.32 -39.50
C ALA A 90 -5.01 6.20 -41.03
N ASN A 91 -3.88 5.96 -41.71
CA ASN A 91 -3.84 5.73 -43.17
C ASN A 91 -4.54 4.40 -43.51
N LEU A 92 -4.34 3.34 -42.74
CA LEU A 92 -4.99 2.06 -42.94
C LEU A 92 -6.52 2.18 -42.75
N ALA A 93 -6.93 2.85 -41.68
CA ALA A 93 -8.35 3.11 -41.40
C ALA A 93 -9.01 3.97 -42.47
N ALA A 94 -8.32 4.97 -43.02
CA ALA A 94 -8.79 5.78 -44.14
C ALA A 94 -8.92 5.01 -45.45
N GLY A 95 -8.07 4.01 -45.67
CA GLY A 95 -8.11 3.11 -46.84
C GLY A 95 -9.26 2.09 -46.80
N ALA A 96 -9.78 1.75 -45.63
CA ALA A 96 -11.01 1.01 -45.48
C ALA A 96 -12.20 1.94 -45.87
N ALA A 97 -13.09 1.50 -46.73
CA ALA A 97 -14.15 2.33 -47.33
C ALA A 97 -15.13 2.94 -46.30
N LEU A 98 -14.64 3.82 -45.46
CA LEU A 98 -15.40 4.49 -44.39
C LEU A 98 -16.17 5.70 -44.97
N SER A 99 -17.41 5.86 -44.60
CA SER A 99 -18.23 7.03 -44.93
C SER A 99 -17.86 8.27 -44.09
N ARG A 100 -16.95 8.15 -43.10
CA ARG A 100 -16.48 9.20 -42.21
C ARG A 100 -14.95 9.26 -42.13
N GLN A 101 -14.43 10.32 -41.55
CA GLN A 101 -12.99 10.42 -41.29
C GLN A 101 -12.52 9.41 -40.23
N PRO A 102 -11.30 8.80 -40.37
CA PRO A 102 -10.76 7.87 -39.41
C PRO A 102 -10.51 8.55 -38.05
N SER A 103 -10.68 7.83 -36.99
CA SER A 103 -10.41 8.29 -35.63
C SER A 103 -9.53 7.29 -34.88
N VAL A 104 -8.31 7.71 -34.56
CA VAL A 104 -7.31 6.92 -33.84
C VAL A 104 -7.02 7.59 -32.51
N VAL A 105 -7.22 6.86 -31.40
CA VAL A 105 -6.92 7.32 -30.04
C VAL A 105 -5.64 6.66 -29.54
N VAL A 106 -4.69 7.48 -29.08
CA VAL A 106 -3.37 7.01 -28.61
C VAL A 106 -3.20 7.38 -27.14
N THR A 107 -2.98 6.40 -26.26
CA THR A 107 -2.70 6.70 -24.87
C THR A 107 -1.23 7.02 -24.63
N GLN A 108 -0.99 7.96 -23.72
CA GLN A 108 0.33 8.28 -23.21
C GLN A 108 0.28 8.36 -21.68
N PRO A 109 1.20 7.73 -20.93
CA PRO A 109 1.10 7.61 -19.48
C PRO A 109 1.16 8.96 -18.74
N ARG A 110 1.69 10.00 -19.42
CA ARG A 110 1.90 11.33 -18.81
C ARG A 110 1.40 12.47 -19.70
N ARG A 111 0.79 13.49 -19.08
CA ARG A 111 0.28 14.69 -19.79
C ARG A 111 1.31 15.36 -20.69
N VAL A 112 2.56 15.45 -20.21
CA VAL A 112 3.66 16.05 -20.99
C VAL A 112 3.97 15.23 -22.21
N ALA A 113 3.97 13.90 -22.10
CA ALA A 113 4.22 12.98 -23.21
C ALA A 113 3.13 13.11 -24.28
N ALA A 114 1.85 13.11 -23.90
CA ALA A 114 0.74 13.29 -24.83
C ALA A 114 0.84 14.62 -25.62
N ARG A 115 1.15 15.73 -24.92
CA ARG A 115 1.35 17.04 -25.59
C ARG A 115 2.54 17.05 -26.53
N SER A 116 3.68 16.50 -26.08
CA SER A 116 4.91 16.47 -26.88
C SER A 116 4.77 15.58 -28.11
N ALA A 117 4.13 14.39 -27.96
CA ALA A 117 3.87 13.48 -29.07
C ALA A 117 2.96 14.14 -30.14
N ALA A 118 1.86 14.76 -29.70
CA ALA A 118 0.94 15.46 -30.61
C ALA A 118 1.62 16.62 -31.32
N ARG A 119 2.40 17.45 -30.61
CA ARG A 119 3.17 18.56 -31.24
C ARG A 119 4.20 18.05 -32.24
N ARG A 120 4.92 16.99 -31.87
CA ARG A 120 5.96 16.41 -32.75
C ARG A 120 5.34 15.86 -34.02
N LEU A 121 4.25 15.10 -33.91
CA LEU A 121 3.59 14.55 -35.09
C LEU A 121 2.99 15.66 -35.97
N ALA A 122 2.29 16.66 -35.39
CA ALA A 122 1.74 17.78 -36.12
C ALA A 122 2.83 18.56 -36.84
N PHE A 123 3.99 18.78 -36.21
CA PHE A 123 5.13 19.46 -36.85
C PHE A 123 5.68 18.69 -38.04
N LEU A 124 5.89 17.38 -37.90
CA LEU A 124 6.41 16.52 -38.98
C LEU A 124 5.41 16.38 -40.14
N ASP A 125 4.12 16.36 -39.81
CA ASP A 125 3.02 16.33 -40.79
C ASP A 125 2.78 17.71 -41.45
N GLY A 126 3.41 18.78 -40.97
CA GLY A 126 3.16 20.15 -41.46
C GLY A 126 1.76 20.68 -41.13
N SER A 127 1.02 20.04 -40.20
CA SER A 127 -0.32 20.46 -39.80
C SER A 127 -0.31 21.32 -38.54
N THR A 128 -1.38 22.13 -38.39
CA THR A 128 -1.60 22.85 -37.13
C THR A 128 -2.08 21.90 -36.02
N LEU A 129 -1.54 22.06 -34.79
CA LEU A 129 -1.96 21.31 -33.63
C LEU A 129 -3.45 21.59 -33.30
N GLY A 130 -4.25 20.54 -33.13
CA GLY A 130 -5.71 20.60 -33.00
C GLY A 130 -6.47 20.43 -34.33
N GLY A 131 -5.73 20.41 -35.48
CA GLY A 131 -6.25 19.97 -36.77
C GLY A 131 -6.27 18.46 -36.91
N ARG A 132 -5.53 17.89 -37.87
CA ARG A 132 -5.46 16.42 -38.06
C ARG A 132 -4.85 15.68 -36.85
N VAL A 133 -3.96 16.31 -36.12
CA VAL A 133 -3.33 15.78 -34.91
C VAL A 133 -3.70 16.64 -33.70
N GLY A 134 -4.22 16.01 -32.68
CA GLY A 134 -4.65 16.68 -31.44
C GLY A 134 -4.28 15.94 -30.18
N TYR A 135 -4.63 16.53 -29.05
CA TYR A 135 -4.52 15.87 -27.75
C TYR A 135 -5.61 16.31 -26.79
N THR A 136 -5.93 15.42 -25.84
CA THR A 136 -6.76 15.72 -24.68
C THR A 136 -6.11 15.16 -23.43
N VAL A 137 -5.82 16.05 -22.49
CA VAL A 137 -5.32 15.72 -21.16
C VAL A 137 -6.15 16.44 -20.10
N ARG A 138 -5.98 16.07 -18.84
CA ARG A 138 -6.74 16.70 -17.73
C ARG A 138 -6.58 18.23 -17.77
N GLY A 139 -7.69 18.93 -17.97
CA GLY A 139 -7.76 20.38 -18.01
C GLY A 139 -7.38 21.06 -19.32
N GLU A 140 -6.95 20.31 -20.35
CA GLU A 140 -6.57 20.89 -21.63
C GLU A 140 -6.98 20.01 -22.79
N ARG A 141 -7.67 20.60 -23.80
CA ARG A 141 -8.05 19.92 -25.02
C ARG A 141 -7.62 20.76 -26.25
N ARG A 142 -6.90 20.15 -27.15
CA ARG A 142 -6.50 20.66 -28.46
C ARG A 142 -6.83 19.61 -29.52
N ALA A 143 -8.10 19.30 -29.64
CA ALA A 143 -8.65 18.37 -30.64
C ALA A 143 -10.04 18.85 -31.06
N GLY A 144 -10.44 18.53 -32.28
CA GLY A 144 -11.71 18.94 -32.89
C GLY A 144 -12.25 17.90 -33.86
N ALA A 145 -13.31 18.25 -34.59
CA ALA A 145 -13.95 17.37 -35.57
C ALA A 145 -13.03 16.91 -36.72
N GLN A 146 -11.95 17.62 -36.97
CA GLN A 146 -10.96 17.32 -38.01
C GLN A 146 -9.81 16.45 -37.49
N THR A 147 -9.80 16.09 -36.21
CA THR A 147 -8.69 15.34 -35.61
C THR A 147 -8.81 13.86 -35.96
N LEU A 148 -7.78 13.34 -36.63
CA LEU A 148 -7.65 11.95 -37.06
C LEU A 148 -6.86 11.12 -36.04
N VAL A 149 -5.84 11.74 -35.41
CA VAL A 149 -5.02 11.13 -34.34
C VAL A 149 -5.09 11.99 -33.10
N GLU A 150 -5.64 11.45 -32.04
CA GLU A 150 -5.77 12.13 -30.74
C GLU A 150 -4.95 11.44 -29.65
N PHE A 151 -3.95 12.16 -29.10
CA PHE A 151 -3.18 11.68 -27.96
C PHE A 151 -3.92 12.00 -26.65
N VAL A 152 -4.11 11.00 -25.79
CA VAL A 152 -4.83 11.12 -24.52
C VAL A 152 -4.04 10.49 -23.37
N THR A 153 -4.38 10.83 -22.12
CA THR A 153 -3.90 10.03 -20.98
C THR A 153 -4.83 8.84 -20.73
N PRO A 154 -4.34 7.73 -20.13
CA PRO A 154 -5.17 6.53 -19.86
C PRO A 154 -6.47 6.86 -19.14
N GLY A 155 -6.46 7.70 -18.10
CA GLY A 155 -7.66 8.10 -17.38
C GLY A 155 -8.68 8.90 -18.22
N ILE A 156 -8.28 9.55 -19.31
CA ILE A 156 -9.23 10.15 -20.27
C ILE A 156 -9.94 9.05 -21.06
N LEU A 157 -9.21 8.05 -21.53
CA LEU A 157 -9.80 6.94 -22.29
C LEU A 157 -10.70 6.07 -21.41
N LEU A 158 -10.31 5.80 -20.15
CA LEU A 158 -11.16 5.09 -19.18
C LEU A 158 -12.52 5.80 -18.99
N ARG A 159 -12.52 7.12 -18.81
CA ARG A 159 -13.77 7.88 -18.72
C ARG A 159 -14.59 7.87 -19.99
N ARG A 160 -13.96 7.84 -21.17
CA ARG A 160 -14.68 7.66 -22.45
C ARG A 160 -15.33 6.29 -22.51
N LEU A 161 -14.63 5.23 -22.12
CA LEU A 161 -15.17 3.87 -22.06
C LEU A 161 -16.34 3.74 -21.09
N LEU A 162 -16.28 4.37 -19.93
CA LEU A 162 -17.42 4.37 -18.98
C LEU A 162 -18.63 5.14 -19.50
N ALA A 163 -18.42 6.19 -20.30
CA ALA A 163 -19.50 6.98 -20.91
C ALA A 163 -20.05 6.35 -22.20
N ASP A 164 -19.19 5.69 -22.96
CA ASP A 164 -19.48 5.03 -24.22
C ASP A 164 -18.67 3.73 -24.32
N PRO A 165 -19.20 2.61 -23.78
CA PRO A 165 -18.53 1.32 -23.77
C PRO A 165 -18.22 0.78 -25.18
N GLY A 166 -18.97 1.20 -26.19
CA GLY A 166 -18.76 0.86 -27.58
C GLY A 166 -17.66 1.65 -28.26
N LEU A 167 -17.17 2.76 -27.68
CA LEU A 167 -16.28 3.73 -28.32
C LEU A 167 -16.74 4.10 -29.73
N GLU A 168 -18.03 4.48 -29.84
CA GLU A 168 -18.63 4.82 -31.12
C GLU A 168 -17.83 5.91 -31.85
N GLY A 169 -17.59 5.70 -33.14
CA GLY A 169 -16.78 6.64 -33.92
C GLY A 169 -15.28 6.52 -33.78
N THR A 170 -14.73 5.62 -32.93
CA THR A 170 -13.32 5.28 -32.85
C THR A 170 -13.01 4.03 -33.67
N ASP A 171 -12.02 4.09 -34.55
CA ASP A 171 -11.59 2.99 -35.42
C ASP A 171 -10.43 2.19 -34.82
N ALA A 172 -9.57 2.88 -34.06
CA ALA A 172 -8.41 2.24 -33.45
C ALA A 172 -8.03 2.87 -32.11
N VAL A 173 -7.56 2.02 -31.21
CA VAL A 173 -6.93 2.41 -29.95
C VAL A 173 -5.49 1.92 -29.94
N ILE A 174 -4.57 2.80 -29.60
CA ILE A 174 -3.15 2.50 -29.43
C ILE A 174 -2.77 2.76 -27.99
N LEU A 175 -2.38 1.71 -27.26
CA LEU A 175 -1.88 1.80 -25.90
C LEU A 175 -0.35 1.89 -25.93
N ASP A 176 0.19 3.09 -25.69
CA ASP A 176 1.65 3.29 -25.71
C ASP A 176 2.26 3.10 -24.31
N GLU A 177 3.52 2.66 -24.27
CA GLU A 177 4.31 2.43 -23.07
C GLU A 177 3.65 1.45 -22.06
N VAL A 178 3.00 0.40 -22.54
CA VAL A 178 2.28 -0.58 -21.67
C VAL A 178 3.21 -1.27 -20.64
N HIS A 179 4.51 -1.30 -20.91
CA HIS A 179 5.52 -1.85 -19.99
C HIS A 179 5.76 -0.98 -18.73
N GLU A 180 5.29 0.27 -18.69
CA GLU A 180 5.33 1.08 -17.45
C GLU A 180 4.39 0.52 -16.37
N ARG A 181 3.44 -0.37 -16.72
CA ARG A 181 2.54 -1.07 -15.80
C ARG A 181 1.74 -0.12 -14.89
N GLY A 182 1.33 1.02 -15.43
CA GLY A 182 0.43 1.95 -14.74
C GLY A 182 -0.96 1.35 -14.57
N LEU A 183 -1.58 1.58 -13.40
CA LEU A 183 -2.88 1.02 -13.03
C LEU A 183 -3.97 1.26 -14.08
N GLU A 184 -4.12 2.51 -14.54
CA GLU A 184 -5.12 2.88 -15.54
C GLU A 184 -4.88 2.17 -16.90
N THR A 185 -3.62 1.94 -17.28
CA THR A 185 -3.26 1.23 -18.52
C THR A 185 -3.57 -0.27 -18.40
N ASP A 186 -3.29 -0.88 -17.25
CA ASP A 186 -3.61 -2.28 -17.00
C ASP A 186 -5.13 -2.53 -17.02
N LEU A 187 -5.94 -1.60 -16.47
CA LEU A 187 -7.40 -1.65 -16.58
C LEU A 187 -7.89 -1.53 -18.04
N LEU A 188 -7.31 -0.58 -18.80
CA LEU A 188 -7.64 -0.40 -20.21
C LEU A 188 -7.37 -1.65 -21.05
N LEU A 189 -6.28 -2.37 -20.78
CA LEU A 189 -5.99 -3.63 -21.47
C LEU A 189 -7.11 -4.64 -21.29
N GLY A 190 -7.57 -4.86 -20.04
CA GLY A 190 -8.65 -5.77 -19.75
C GLY A 190 -9.99 -5.33 -20.35
N MET A 191 -10.36 -4.07 -20.16
CA MET A 191 -11.63 -3.51 -20.64
C MET A 191 -11.70 -3.48 -22.19
N LEU A 192 -10.63 -3.09 -22.89
CA LEU A 192 -10.59 -3.09 -24.35
C LEU A 192 -10.59 -4.51 -24.93
N GLY A 193 -10.00 -5.49 -24.21
CA GLY A 193 -10.13 -6.90 -24.57
C GLY A 193 -11.59 -7.37 -24.61
N GLU A 194 -12.40 -6.93 -23.63
CA GLU A 194 -13.84 -7.22 -23.57
C GLU A 194 -14.62 -6.43 -24.63
N VAL A 195 -14.32 -5.12 -24.81
CA VAL A 195 -14.94 -4.30 -25.88
C VAL A 195 -14.78 -4.94 -27.24
N ARG A 196 -13.63 -5.51 -27.55
CA ARG A 196 -13.36 -6.17 -28.85
C ARG A 196 -14.21 -7.41 -29.09
N GLN A 197 -14.70 -8.09 -28.04
CA GLN A 197 -15.66 -9.18 -28.23
C GLN A 197 -17.00 -8.67 -28.80
N LEU A 198 -17.33 -7.40 -28.53
CA LEU A 198 -18.54 -6.74 -29.05
C LEU A 198 -18.26 -5.90 -30.30
N ARG A 199 -17.06 -5.36 -30.42
CA ARG A 199 -16.56 -4.48 -31.48
C ARG A 199 -15.40 -5.16 -32.21
N ALA A 200 -15.70 -6.25 -32.93
CA ALA A 200 -14.71 -6.97 -33.73
C ALA A 200 -14.01 -6.08 -34.80
N ASP A 201 -14.60 -4.93 -35.15
CA ASP A 201 -14.05 -3.93 -36.05
C ASP A 201 -13.04 -2.99 -35.40
N LEU A 202 -12.94 -2.95 -34.07
CA LEU A 202 -12.02 -2.06 -33.35
C LEU A 202 -10.59 -2.58 -33.44
N THR A 203 -9.70 -1.82 -34.04
CA THR A 203 -8.25 -2.14 -34.08
C THR A 203 -7.60 -1.80 -32.74
N LEU A 204 -6.81 -2.72 -32.19
CA LEU A 204 -6.09 -2.54 -30.93
C LEU A 204 -4.59 -2.80 -31.09
N VAL A 205 -3.78 -1.79 -30.79
CA VAL A 205 -2.33 -1.89 -30.82
C VAL A 205 -1.75 -1.58 -29.44
N ALA A 206 -0.89 -2.47 -28.92
CA ALA A 206 -0.11 -2.20 -27.72
C ALA A 206 1.35 -1.94 -28.11
N MET A 207 1.98 -0.90 -27.55
CA MET A 207 3.39 -0.58 -27.81
C MET A 207 4.22 -0.71 -26.54
N SER A 208 5.26 -1.52 -26.60
CA SER A 208 6.20 -1.78 -25.51
C SER A 208 7.64 -1.46 -25.91
N ALA A 209 8.43 -1.04 -24.93
CA ALA A 209 9.88 -0.86 -25.11
C ALA A 209 10.71 -2.01 -24.52
N THR A 210 10.09 -3.03 -23.95
CA THR A 210 10.74 -4.16 -23.30
C THR A 210 10.37 -5.50 -23.94
N LEU A 211 11.11 -6.55 -23.57
CA LEU A 211 10.93 -7.92 -24.05
C LEU A 211 9.64 -8.62 -23.56
N ASP A 212 8.78 -7.94 -22.82
CA ASP A 212 7.50 -8.45 -22.31
C ASP A 212 6.36 -8.46 -23.36
N ALA A 213 6.67 -8.14 -24.61
CA ALA A 213 5.70 -8.11 -25.72
C ALA A 213 4.87 -9.41 -25.87
N PRO A 214 5.43 -10.64 -25.70
CA PRO A 214 4.64 -11.86 -25.77
C PRO A 214 3.51 -11.94 -24.74
N ARG A 215 3.72 -11.41 -23.54
CA ARG A 215 2.69 -11.34 -22.48
C ARG A 215 1.52 -10.46 -22.91
N PHE A 216 1.82 -9.26 -23.41
CA PHE A 216 0.77 -8.35 -23.92
C PHE A 216 0.08 -8.92 -25.16
N ALA A 217 0.82 -9.61 -26.04
CA ALA A 217 0.25 -10.29 -27.20
C ALA A 217 -0.79 -11.36 -26.81
N SER A 218 -0.51 -12.14 -25.76
CA SER A 218 -1.47 -13.09 -25.22
C SER A 218 -2.69 -12.41 -24.61
N LEU A 219 -2.53 -11.24 -23.96
CA LEU A 219 -3.63 -10.50 -23.31
C LEU A 219 -4.58 -9.86 -24.33
N ILE A 220 -4.07 -9.25 -25.41
CA ILE A 220 -4.92 -8.61 -26.41
C ILE A 220 -5.48 -9.58 -27.45
N GLY A 221 -4.88 -10.79 -27.56
CA GLY A 221 -5.30 -11.85 -28.46
C GLY A 221 -5.15 -11.52 -29.96
N ALA A 222 -5.20 -12.54 -30.77
CA ALA A 222 -5.22 -12.38 -32.24
C ALA A 222 -6.59 -11.85 -32.73
N PRO A 223 -6.66 -11.29 -33.95
CA PRO A 223 -7.91 -10.79 -34.53
C PRO A 223 -9.03 -11.82 -34.63
N ASP A 224 -8.68 -13.07 -34.89
CA ASP A 224 -9.59 -14.23 -35.01
C ASP A 224 -9.97 -14.81 -33.64
N GLY A 225 -9.43 -14.30 -32.52
CA GLY A 225 -9.62 -14.84 -31.18
C GLY A 225 -8.87 -16.13 -30.88
N VAL A 226 -8.05 -16.63 -31.80
CA VAL A 226 -7.28 -17.86 -31.66
C VAL A 226 -5.80 -17.54 -31.49
N GLY A 227 -5.28 -17.61 -30.26
CA GLY A 227 -3.87 -17.39 -29.98
C GLY A 227 -3.49 -15.96 -29.65
N PRO A 228 -2.18 -15.66 -29.56
CA PRO A 228 -1.67 -14.34 -29.24
C PRO A 228 -1.70 -13.41 -30.46
N ALA A 229 -1.78 -12.10 -30.19
CA ALA A 229 -1.61 -11.08 -31.24
C ALA A 229 -0.21 -11.16 -31.89
N PRO A 230 -0.09 -10.79 -33.19
CA PRO A 230 1.22 -10.68 -33.82
C PRO A 230 2.13 -9.69 -33.08
N VAL A 231 3.38 -10.06 -32.90
CA VAL A 231 4.42 -9.18 -32.35
C VAL A 231 5.28 -8.67 -33.48
N VAL A 232 5.30 -7.35 -33.65
CA VAL A 232 6.18 -6.66 -34.63
C VAL A 232 7.38 -6.12 -33.86
N ASP A 233 8.53 -6.74 -34.08
CA ASP A 233 9.80 -6.32 -33.49
C ASP A 233 10.53 -5.34 -34.37
N CYS A 234 11.02 -4.25 -33.80
CA CYS A 234 11.85 -3.27 -34.47
C CYS A 234 13.29 -3.45 -33.99
N PRO A 235 14.16 -4.08 -34.80
CA PRO A 235 15.56 -4.20 -34.46
C PRO A 235 16.19 -2.81 -34.41
N SER A 236 16.58 -2.38 -33.21
CA SER A 236 17.25 -1.11 -33.04
C SER A 236 18.71 -1.34 -32.67
N ALA A 237 19.60 -0.88 -33.52
CA ALA A 237 20.97 -0.67 -33.13
C ALA A 237 21.06 0.62 -32.29
N LEU A 238 21.02 0.52 -30.97
CA LEU A 238 21.51 1.61 -30.16
C LEU A 238 23.00 1.84 -30.49
N HIS A 239 23.42 3.10 -30.50
CA HIS A 239 24.84 3.41 -30.60
C HIS A 239 25.61 2.79 -29.42
N PRO A 240 26.93 2.58 -29.51
CA PRO A 240 27.71 2.07 -28.41
C PRO A 240 27.51 2.86 -27.12
N LEU A 241 27.28 2.14 -26.00
CA LEU A 241 27.03 2.71 -24.69
C LEU A 241 28.12 2.28 -23.71
N GLU A 242 28.87 3.24 -23.20
CA GLU A 242 29.85 3.01 -22.15
C GLU A 242 29.16 3.11 -20.77
N VAL A 243 29.32 2.09 -19.93
CA VAL A 243 28.79 2.07 -18.56
C VAL A 243 29.92 2.28 -17.56
N ARG A 244 29.80 3.36 -16.76
CA ARG A 244 30.75 3.67 -15.67
C ARG A 244 30.04 3.60 -14.32
N TRP A 245 30.77 3.15 -13.30
CA TRP A 245 30.29 3.03 -11.93
C TRP A 245 31.00 4.03 -11.04
N ALA A 246 30.23 4.86 -10.33
CA ALA A 246 30.72 5.89 -9.41
C ALA A 246 29.92 5.83 -8.10
N PRO A 247 30.08 4.78 -7.30
CA PRO A 247 29.36 4.65 -6.04
C PRO A 247 29.74 5.74 -5.05
N ALA A 248 28.77 6.24 -4.27
CA ALA A 248 29.03 7.14 -3.17
C ALA A 248 29.70 6.40 -2.00
N ALA A 249 30.54 7.09 -1.22
CA ALA A 249 31.16 6.51 -0.02
C ALA A 249 30.17 6.26 1.13
N GLY A 250 29.06 6.98 1.17
CA GLY A 250 28.01 6.88 2.20
C GLY A 250 26.71 6.26 1.69
N PRO A 251 25.75 6.06 2.61
CA PRO A 251 24.47 5.49 2.26
C PRO A 251 23.67 6.43 1.34
N ARG A 252 23.00 5.85 0.34
CA ARG A 252 22.12 6.58 -0.59
C ARG A 252 20.82 7.03 0.09
N LEU A 253 20.30 6.19 0.97
CA LEU A 253 19.05 6.39 1.71
C LEU A 253 19.30 6.27 3.20
N ASP A 254 18.57 7.07 3.96
CA ASP A 254 18.40 6.93 5.41
C ASP A 254 16.90 6.93 5.75
N GLU A 255 16.57 6.97 7.03
CA GLU A 255 15.18 7.01 7.51
C GLU A 255 14.38 8.24 7.04
N ARG A 256 15.06 9.30 6.59
CA ARG A 256 14.46 10.55 6.10
C ARG A 256 14.32 10.60 4.58
N GLY A 257 14.81 9.57 3.87
CA GLY A 257 14.83 9.49 2.42
C GLY A 257 16.22 9.57 1.81
N VAL A 258 16.38 10.31 0.72
CA VAL A 258 17.68 10.44 0.04
C VAL A 258 18.61 11.32 0.87
N THR A 259 19.82 10.81 1.17
CA THR A 259 20.79 11.55 1.99
C THR A 259 21.36 12.76 1.27
N ARG A 260 21.63 13.84 2.00
CA ARG A 260 22.23 15.05 1.42
C ARG A 260 23.62 14.78 0.82
N GLY A 261 24.41 13.91 1.47
CA GLY A 261 25.73 13.50 0.97
C GLY A 261 25.63 12.77 -0.38
N PHE A 262 24.60 11.98 -0.57
CA PHE A 262 24.36 11.31 -1.85
C PHE A 262 23.91 12.29 -2.94
N LEU A 263 23.05 13.27 -2.64
CA LEU A 263 22.66 14.31 -3.61
C LEU A 263 23.86 15.17 -4.03
N ASP A 264 24.75 15.51 -3.11
CA ASP A 264 26.00 16.22 -3.41
C ASP A 264 26.94 15.38 -4.29
N HIS A 265 27.05 14.08 -4.02
CA HIS A 265 27.80 13.13 -4.85
C HIS A 265 27.25 13.06 -6.28
N VAL A 266 25.92 12.94 -6.46
CA VAL A 266 25.29 12.94 -7.78
C VAL A 266 25.59 14.24 -8.53
N ALA A 267 25.47 15.41 -7.87
CA ALA A 267 25.77 16.70 -8.43
C ALA A 267 27.25 16.84 -8.83
N ALA A 268 28.17 16.42 -7.98
CA ALA A 268 29.61 16.44 -8.27
C ALA A 268 29.96 15.52 -9.45
N THR A 269 29.40 14.31 -9.48
CA THR A 269 29.59 13.36 -10.58
C THR A 269 29.06 13.93 -11.90
N ALA A 270 27.90 14.58 -11.88
CA ALA A 270 27.28 15.19 -13.05
C ALA A 270 28.19 16.31 -13.64
N VAL A 271 28.70 17.21 -12.79
CA VAL A 271 29.57 18.31 -13.22
C VAL A 271 30.89 17.78 -13.79
N ALA A 272 31.55 16.84 -13.08
CA ALA A 272 32.82 16.28 -13.51
C ALA A 272 32.71 15.50 -14.83
N ALA A 273 31.70 14.61 -14.92
CA ALA A 273 31.48 13.81 -16.12
C ALA A 273 31.07 14.68 -17.33
N HIS A 274 30.24 15.72 -17.13
CA HIS A 274 29.83 16.64 -18.19
C HIS A 274 31.00 17.49 -18.67
N ALA A 275 31.83 18.02 -17.76
CA ALA A 275 33.03 18.77 -18.11
C ALA A 275 34.00 17.94 -18.98
N THR A 276 34.17 16.66 -18.66
CA THR A 276 34.97 15.71 -19.45
C THR A 276 34.32 15.47 -20.84
N ALA A 277 33.02 15.27 -20.90
CA ALA A 277 32.30 14.98 -22.12
C ALA A 277 32.35 16.16 -23.11
N ILE A 278 32.09 17.39 -22.65
CA ILE A 278 32.13 18.60 -23.49
C ILE A 278 33.54 19.02 -23.90
N GLY A 279 34.56 18.57 -23.17
CA GLY A 279 35.97 18.72 -23.60
C GLY A 279 36.30 17.95 -24.89
N GLY A 280 35.64 16.81 -25.09
CA GLY A 280 35.73 16.01 -26.31
C GLY A 280 34.74 16.41 -27.41
N ASP A 281 33.50 16.70 -27.03
CA ASP A 281 32.43 17.10 -27.95
C ASP A 281 31.50 18.14 -27.28
N PRO A 282 31.60 19.42 -27.63
CA PRO A 282 30.79 20.49 -27.06
C PRO A 282 29.28 20.36 -27.34
N ALA A 283 28.87 19.45 -28.23
CA ALA A 283 27.48 19.21 -28.56
C ALA A 283 26.76 18.31 -27.55
N ILE A 284 27.48 17.72 -26.58
CA ILE A 284 26.94 16.79 -25.59
C ILE A 284 26.17 17.54 -24.50
N ASP A 285 24.89 17.17 -24.34
CA ASP A 285 24.09 17.51 -23.17
C ASP A 285 24.05 16.33 -22.18
N ALA A 286 23.87 16.61 -20.88
CA ALA A 286 23.74 15.62 -19.84
C ALA A 286 22.33 15.54 -19.29
N LEU A 287 21.89 14.32 -18.96
CA LEU A 287 20.62 14.04 -18.30
C LEU A 287 20.88 13.33 -16.95
N VAL A 288 20.39 13.91 -15.86
CA VAL A 288 20.61 13.43 -14.49
C VAL A 288 19.29 12.90 -13.94
N PHE A 289 19.22 11.63 -13.56
CA PHE A 289 18.04 11.01 -12.98
C PHE A 289 18.09 10.97 -11.46
N VAL A 290 17.05 11.55 -10.81
CA VAL A 290 16.83 11.52 -9.37
C VAL A 290 15.36 11.19 -9.06
N PRO A 291 15.00 10.69 -7.85
CA PRO A 291 13.70 10.07 -7.63
C PRO A 291 12.51 11.04 -7.58
N GLY A 292 12.69 12.30 -7.18
CA GLY A 292 11.56 13.21 -6.96
C GLY A 292 11.85 14.67 -7.28
N ALA A 293 10.80 15.50 -7.32
CA ALA A 293 10.89 16.91 -7.66
C ALA A 293 11.78 17.73 -6.69
N TRP A 294 11.72 17.37 -5.39
CA TRP A 294 12.58 18.04 -4.40
C TRP A 294 14.06 17.73 -4.65
N GLU A 295 14.38 16.46 -4.92
CA GLU A 295 15.73 16.02 -5.25
C GLU A 295 16.22 16.67 -6.56
N VAL A 296 15.33 16.87 -7.55
CA VAL A 296 15.65 17.62 -8.79
C VAL A 296 16.08 19.04 -8.45
N GLN A 297 15.30 19.75 -7.65
CA GLN A 297 15.62 21.13 -7.24
C GLN A 297 16.94 21.21 -6.47
N GLN A 298 17.17 20.28 -5.51
CA GLN A 298 18.39 20.26 -4.72
C GLN A 298 19.62 19.98 -5.59
N VAL A 299 19.58 18.94 -6.43
CA VAL A 299 20.71 18.58 -7.31
C VAL A 299 20.96 19.68 -8.35
N ALA A 300 19.90 20.27 -8.91
CA ALA A 300 20.06 21.40 -9.86
C ALA A 300 20.72 22.62 -9.19
N ALA A 301 20.34 22.95 -7.94
CA ALA A 301 20.97 24.02 -7.16
C ALA A 301 22.45 23.72 -6.91
N LEU A 302 22.77 22.49 -6.43
CA LEU A 302 24.14 22.05 -6.18
C LEU A 302 25.00 22.06 -7.47
N ILE A 303 24.45 21.65 -8.61
CA ILE A 303 25.14 21.72 -9.91
C ILE A 303 25.42 23.18 -10.29
N ARG A 304 24.43 24.09 -10.18
CA ARG A 304 24.60 25.54 -10.45
C ARG A 304 25.71 26.13 -9.58
N ASP A 305 25.76 25.78 -8.31
CA ASP A 305 26.79 26.24 -7.39
C ASP A 305 28.19 25.72 -7.76
N LYS A 306 28.29 24.42 -8.06
CA LYS A 306 29.56 23.78 -8.47
C LYS A 306 30.07 24.34 -9.82
N VAL A 307 29.19 24.56 -10.79
CA VAL A 307 29.54 25.16 -12.07
C VAL A 307 30.05 26.61 -11.88
N ARG A 308 29.41 27.41 -11.03
CA ARG A 308 29.87 28.76 -10.71
C ARG A 308 31.23 28.77 -10.00
N SER A 309 31.43 27.87 -9.04
CA SER A 309 32.69 27.77 -8.29
C SER A 309 33.85 27.28 -9.17
N ALA A 310 33.58 26.42 -10.15
CA ALA A 310 34.58 25.95 -11.10
C ALA A 310 35.07 27.02 -12.10
N GLY A 311 34.20 27.99 -12.43
CA GLY A 311 34.54 29.14 -13.28
C GLY A 311 35.51 30.18 -12.66
N GLY A 312 35.73 30.10 -11.32
CA GLY A 312 36.59 31.02 -10.57
C GLY A 312 38.00 30.49 -10.21
N SER A 313 38.38 29.28 -10.59
CA SER A 313 39.66 28.68 -10.26
C SER A 313 40.69 28.89 -11.37
N PRO A 314 41.90 29.47 -11.08
CA PRO A 314 42.94 29.81 -12.08
C PRO A 314 43.68 28.62 -12.70
N GLY A 315 43.06 27.51 -12.91
CA GLY A 315 43.61 26.31 -13.55
C GLY A 315 42.68 25.62 -14.53
N LEU A 316 41.40 25.97 -14.49
CA LEU A 316 40.33 25.43 -15.39
C LEU A 316 40.04 26.34 -16.59
N GLU A 317 40.69 27.50 -16.74
CA GLU A 317 40.55 28.38 -17.89
C GLU A 317 40.96 27.75 -19.22
N ARG A 318 41.64 26.60 -19.21
CA ARG A 318 41.99 25.86 -20.45
C ARG A 318 41.01 24.77 -20.87
N ALA A 319 40.02 24.44 -20.05
CA ALA A 319 38.94 23.51 -20.44
C ALA A 319 37.62 24.29 -20.66
N GLY A 320 37.65 25.32 -21.51
CA GLY A 320 36.51 26.05 -22.01
C GLY A 320 35.49 26.43 -20.94
N GLY A 321 35.72 27.57 -20.26
CA GLY A 321 34.72 28.21 -19.36
C GLY A 321 33.46 28.60 -20.11
N ARG A 322 32.70 27.66 -20.59
CA ARG A 322 31.38 27.83 -21.22
C ARG A 322 30.32 27.78 -20.15
N ASN A 323 29.52 28.82 -20.07
CA ASN A 323 28.32 28.81 -19.27
C ASN A 323 27.50 27.54 -19.58
N THR A 324 27.33 26.68 -18.59
CA THR A 324 26.47 25.49 -18.69
C THR A 324 25.08 25.88 -18.20
N GLU A 325 24.05 25.62 -19.00
CA GLU A 325 22.66 25.82 -18.60
C GLU A 325 22.15 24.61 -17.77
N VAL A 326 21.57 24.87 -16.60
CA VAL A 326 20.99 23.84 -15.74
C VAL A 326 19.47 23.95 -15.74
N LEU A 327 18.82 22.93 -16.26
CA LEU A 327 17.37 22.85 -16.43
C LEU A 327 16.78 21.79 -15.52
N GLU A 328 15.55 22.03 -15.07
CA GLU A 328 14.77 21.09 -14.23
C GLU A 328 13.62 20.52 -15.05
N LEU A 329 13.42 19.18 -14.95
CA LEU A 329 12.40 18.47 -15.69
C LEU A 329 11.63 17.50 -14.78
N HIS A 330 10.49 17.94 -14.29
CA HIS A 330 9.56 17.12 -13.49
C HIS A 330 8.11 17.62 -13.65
N GLY A 331 7.14 16.84 -13.18
CA GLY A 331 5.71 17.12 -13.41
C GLY A 331 5.18 18.44 -12.83
N GLN A 332 5.89 19.03 -11.87
CA GLN A 332 5.49 20.27 -11.18
C GLN A 332 6.07 21.55 -11.83
N VAL A 333 6.98 21.42 -12.77
CA VAL A 333 7.51 22.59 -13.52
C VAL A 333 6.45 23.08 -14.51
N ASP A 334 6.43 24.37 -14.80
CA ASP A 334 5.51 24.94 -15.79
C ASP A 334 5.78 24.43 -17.22
N ALA A 335 4.77 24.50 -18.08
CA ALA A 335 4.84 23.94 -19.42
C ALA A 335 5.95 24.58 -20.29
N ALA A 336 6.23 25.86 -20.14
CA ALA A 336 7.26 26.55 -20.93
C ALA A 336 8.67 26.06 -20.55
N THR A 337 8.92 25.87 -19.26
CA THR A 337 10.19 25.32 -18.76
C THR A 337 10.35 23.85 -19.17
N GLN A 338 9.26 23.04 -19.10
CA GLN A 338 9.27 21.66 -19.60
C GLN A 338 9.59 21.63 -21.11
N ASP A 339 8.90 22.45 -21.90
CA ASP A 339 9.10 22.55 -23.35
C ASP A 339 10.56 22.94 -23.68
N ARG A 340 11.15 23.90 -22.93
CA ARG A 340 12.56 24.29 -23.09
C ARG A 340 13.52 23.13 -22.81
N ALA A 341 13.26 22.34 -21.78
CA ALA A 341 14.10 21.20 -21.44
C ALA A 341 14.06 20.09 -22.52
N VAL A 342 12.91 19.88 -23.17
CA VAL A 342 12.72 18.82 -24.17
C VAL A 342 12.93 19.25 -25.61
N SER A 343 12.92 20.56 -25.95
CA SER A 343 13.05 21.08 -27.33
C SER A 343 14.44 20.90 -27.93
N GLY A 344 15.44 20.50 -27.16
CA GLY A 344 16.80 20.52 -27.60
C GLY A 344 17.46 21.91 -27.49
N ARG A 345 18.72 22.00 -27.84
CA ARG A 345 19.52 23.21 -27.81
C ARG A 345 19.47 23.89 -29.18
N GLU A 346 19.40 25.23 -29.21
CA GLU A 346 19.54 25.99 -30.44
C GLU A 346 20.96 25.85 -31.00
N PRO A 347 21.15 25.94 -32.31
CA PRO A 347 22.48 25.96 -32.91
C PRO A 347 23.38 27.04 -32.30
N GLY A 348 24.56 26.65 -31.78
CA GLY A 348 25.48 27.55 -31.09
C GLY A 348 25.11 27.84 -29.61
N GLY A 349 24.05 27.30 -29.09
CA GLY A 349 23.65 27.40 -27.66
C GLY A 349 24.65 26.75 -26.72
N VAL A 350 24.58 27.13 -25.41
CA VAL A 350 25.45 26.61 -24.38
C VAL A 350 25.13 25.15 -24.05
N PRO A 351 26.12 24.33 -23.61
CA PRO A 351 25.89 22.97 -23.14
C PRO A 351 24.90 22.92 -21.97
N ARG A 352 24.10 21.83 -21.84
CA ARG A 352 23.03 21.74 -20.87
C ARG A 352 23.22 20.53 -19.95
N ILE A 353 22.85 20.71 -18.68
CA ILE A 353 22.62 19.63 -17.72
C ILE A 353 21.15 19.68 -17.33
N ILE A 354 20.39 18.64 -17.71
CA ILE A 354 18.96 18.51 -17.40
C ILE A 354 18.81 17.55 -16.23
N VAL A 355 18.30 18.03 -15.09
CA VAL A 355 18.00 17.19 -13.93
C VAL A 355 16.55 16.78 -13.98
N SER A 356 16.28 15.48 -13.96
CA SER A 356 14.94 14.95 -14.20
C SER A 356 14.56 13.85 -13.22
N THR A 357 13.26 13.68 -13.01
CA THR A 357 12.67 12.45 -12.46
C THR A 357 12.55 11.37 -13.54
N SER A 358 11.87 10.26 -13.24
CA SER A 358 11.50 9.23 -14.23
C SER A 358 10.69 9.78 -15.41
N LEU A 359 10.33 11.06 -15.43
CA LEU A 359 9.64 11.72 -16.54
C LEU A 359 10.42 11.61 -17.86
N ALA A 360 11.75 11.70 -17.82
CA ALA A 360 12.61 11.56 -18.99
C ALA A 360 13.05 10.11 -19.26
N GLU A 361 12.52 9.12 -18.54
CA GLU A 361 12.97 7.72 -18.66
C GLU A 361 12.38 7.02 -19.90
N SER A 362 11.11 7.21 -20.22
CA SER A 362 10.42 6.52 -21.31
C SER A 362 9.89 7.46 -22.39
N SER A 363 8.92 8.27 -22.07
CA SER A 363 8.03 8.94 -23.01
C SER A 363 8.58 10.24 -23.66
N LEU A 364 9.73 10.77 -23.21
CA LEU A 364 10.30 12.01 -23.72
C LEU A 364 11.67 11.80 -24.37
N THR A 365 11.89 12.36 -25.56
CA THR A 365 13.22 12.43 -26.16
C THR A 365 13.79 13.83 -25.94
N VAL A 366 14.95 13.89 -25.29
CA VAL A 366 15.70 15.14 -25.10
C VAL A 366 16.85 15.14 -26.09
N PRO A 367 16.80 15.96 -27.16
CA PRO A 367 17.86 16.02 -28.14
C PRO A 367 19.19 16.51 -27.55
N GLY A 368 20.30 15.98 -28.06
CA GLY A 368 21.65 16.34 -27.61
C GLY A 368 22.19 15.54 -26.43
N VAL A 369 21.35 14.74 -25.76
CA VAL A 369 21.77 13.93 -24.62
C VAL A 369 22.62 12.74 -25.09
N ARG A 370 23.90 12.72 -24.65
CA ARG A 370 24.82 11.61 -24.83
C ARG A 370 25.57 11.23 -23.56
N LEU A 371 25.22 11.91 -22.44
CA LEU A 371 25.70 11.59 -21.10
C LEU A 371 24.50 11.43 -20.15
N VAL A 372 24.44 10.33 -19.44
CA VAL A 372 23.44 10.05 -18.40
C VAL A 372 24.11 9.85 -17.07
N ILE A 373 23.55 10.48 -16.03
CA ILE A 373 23.95 10.26 -14.63
C ILE A 373 22.74 9.65 -13.92
N ASP A 374 22.89 8.44 -13.41
CA ASP A 374 21.79 7.70 -12.79
C ASP A 374 22.03 7.52 -11.29
N SER A 375 21.13 8.08 -10.45
CA SER A 375 21.15 7.86 -9.01
C SER A 375 20.79 6.42 -8.60
N GLY A 376 20.17 5.63 -9.48
CA GLY A 376 19.65 4.30 -9.19
C GLY A 376 18.47 4.30 -8.22
N LEU A 377 17.77 5.44 -8.09
CA LEU A 377 16.60 5.60 -7.22
C LEU A 377 15.37 5.99 -8.05
N SER A 378 14.20 5.51 -7.60
CA SER A 378 12.89 5.86 -8.14
C SER A 378 11.88 6.09 -7.02
N ARG A 379 10.72 6.68 -7.34
CA ARG A 379 9.57 6.75 -6.42
C ARG A 379 8.47 5.83 -6.89
N GLU A 380 7.96 5.05 -5.97
CA GLU A 380 6.82 4.16 -6.17
C GLU A 380 5.69 4.52 -5.20
N PRO A 381 4.43 4.50 -5.67
CA PRO A 381 3.31 4.56 -4.74
C PRO A 381 3.32 3.31 -3.87
N ARG A 382 3.10 3.47 -2.56
CA ARG A 382 2.93 2.35 -1.62
C ARG A 382 1.82 2.65 -0.64
N ARG A 383 0.99 1.65 -0.39
CA ARG A 383 -0.03 1.68 0.63
C ARG A 383 0.47 1.00 1.91
N ASP A 384 0.29 1.66 3.04
CA ASP A 384 0.43 1.07 4.37
C ASP A 384 -0.97 0.65 4.85
N ALA A 385 -1.32 -0.61 4.59
CA ALA A 385 -2.66 -1.14 4.92
C ALA A 385 -2.95 -1.09 6.43
N ALA A 386 -1.92 -1.32 7.28
CA ALA A 386 -2.09 -1.29 8.74
C ALA A 386 -2.45 0.10 9.28
N ARG A 387 -2.12 1.17 8.56
CA ARG A 387 -2.35 2.56 8.97
C ARG A 387 -3.30 3.33 8.06
N GLY A 388 -3.83 2.70 7.01
CA GLY A 388 -4.70 3.35 6.03
C GLY A 388 -4.03 4.52 5.27
N MET A 389 -2.69 4.48 5.10
CA MET A 389 -1.92 5.55 4.49
C MET A 389 -1.39 5.13 3.13
N SER A 390 -1.55 6.00 2.14
CA SER A 390 -0.89 5.88 0.83
C SER A 390 0.17 6.96 0.69
N GLY A 391 1.31 6.65 0.10
CA GLY A 391 2.39 7.61 -0.08
C GLY A 391 3.42 7.16 -1.13
N LEU A 392 4.23 8.12 -1.59
CA LEU A 392 5.35 7.82 -2.48
C LEU A 392 6.58 7.46 -1.63
N VAL A 393 7.12 6.27 -1.85
CA VAL A 393 8.33 5.77 -1.17
C VAL A 393 9.48 5.78 -2.17
N THR A 394 10.64 6.26 -1.74
CA THR A 394 11.87 6.16 -2.54
C THR A 394 12.47 4.75 -2.41
N VAL A 395 12.68 4.10 -3.54
CA VAL A 395 13.19 2.73 -3.64
C VAL A 395 14.38 2.69 -4.64
N SER A 396 15.11 1.59 -4.66
CA SER A 396 16.06 1.34 -5.76
C SER A 396 15.29 1.15 -7.06
N ALA A 397 15.74 1.79 -8.12
CA ALA A 397 15.19 1.60 -9.47
C ALA A 397 15.41 0.16 -9.93
N SER A 398 14.46 -0.39 -10.71
CA SER A 398 14.61 -1.72 -11.30
C SER A 398 15.72 -1.73 -12.35
N ARG A 399 16.22 -2.92 -12.71
CA ARG A 399 17.20 -3.08 -13.78
C ARG A 399 16.69 -2.56 -15.12
N ALA A 400 15.44 -2.89 -15.48
CA ALA A 400 14.80 -2.39 -16.69
C ALA A 400 14.74 -0.86 -16.72
N SER A 401 14.38 -0.20 -15.61
CA SER A 401 14.38 1.27 -15.49
C SER A 401 15.80 1.84 -15.66
N ALA A 402 16.80 1.24 -14.98
CA ALA A 402 18.19 1.68 -15.08
C ALA A 402 18.75 1.54 -16.53
N ASP A 403 18.37 0.48 -17.23
CA ASP A 403 18.77 0.26 -18.63
C ASP A 403 18.05 1.21 -19.61
N GLN A 404 16.76 1.51 -19.36
CA GLN A 404 16.05 2.55 -20.12
C GLN A 404 16.67 3.93 -19.97
N ARG A 405 17.05 4.30 -18.71
CA ARG A 405 17.79 5.56 -18.43
C ARG A 405 19.12 5.58 -19.17
N ALA A 406 19.88 4.50 -19.10
CA ALA A 406 21.16 4.37 -19.80
C ALA A 406 21.02 4.49 -21.31
N GLY A 407 20.00 3.87 -21.90
CA GLY A 407 19.68 3.96 -23.32
C GLY A 407 19.41 5.39 -23.82
N ARG A 408 19.11 6.34 -22.93
CA ARG A 408 18.95 7.77 -23.31
C ARG A 408 20.24 8.37 -23.84
N ALA A 409 21.40 7.91 -23.34
CA ALA A 409 22.69 8.40 -23.80
C ALA A 409 23.06 7.91 -25.22
N ALA A 410 22.58 6.74 -25.64
CA ALA A 410 23.00 6.07 -26.88
C ALA A 410 22.00 6.23 -28.04
N ARG A 411 21.11 7.24 -28.00
CA ARG A 411 20.08 7.43 -29.05
C ARG A 411 20.57 8.17 -30.29
N GLN A 412 21.41 9.17 -30.11
CA GLN A 412 21.84 10.08 -31.18
C GLN A 412 23.33 9.97 -31.50
N GLY A 413 24.02 9.01 -30.90
CA GLY A 413 25.44 8.78 -31.08
C GLY A 413 25.99 7.93 -29.93
N PRO A 414 27.27 7.53 -29.98
CA PRO A 414 27.93 6.86 -28.87
C PRO A 414 27.77 7.67 -27.57
N GLY A 415 27.38 7.01 -26.49
CA GLY A 415 27.04 7.67 -25.24
C GLY A 415 27.67 7.01 -23.99
N THR A 416 27.60 7.71 -22.89
CA THR A 416 28.12 7.24 -21.60
C THR A 416 27.04 7.34 -20.55
N VAL A 417 26.89 6.29 -19.72
CA VAL A 417 26.10 6.33 -18.48
C VAL A 417 27.02 6.21 -17.28
N VAL A 418 26.85 7.08 -16.29
CA VAL A 418 27.52 7.01 -14.99
C VAL A 418 26.50 6.64 -13.92
N ARG A 419 26.61 5.46 -13.37
CA ARG A 419 25.74 4.94 -12.31
C ARG A 419 26.34 5.34 -10.95
N CYS A 420 25.65 6.17 -10.17
CA CYS A 420 26.09 6.64 -8.85
C CYS A 420 25.91 5.56 -7.75
N TYR A 421 25.96 4.31 -8.11
CA TYR A 421 25.86 3.13 -7.25
C TYR A 421 26.75 2.01 -7.80
N ASP A 422 26.97 0.96 -7.02
CA ASP A 422 27.85 -0.15 -7.41
C ASP A 422 27.15 -1.23 -8.23
N GLN A 423 27.93 -2.08 -8.86
CA GLN A 423 27.44 -3.19 -9.68
C GLN A 423 26.66 -4.22 -8.86
N LYS A 424 27.01 -4.43 -7.58
CA LYS A 424 26.30 -5.34 -6.69
C LYS A 424 24.89 -4.84 -6.42
N THR A 425 24.71 -3.53 -6.17
CA THR A 425 23.41 -2.89 -6.00
C THR A 425 22.55 -3.04 -7.25
N PHE A 426 23.14 -2.88 -8.44
CA PHE A 426 22.41 -3.11 -9.70
C PHE A 426 21.97 -4.58 -9.86
N GLY A 427 22.87 -5.53 -9.58
CA GLY A 427 22.56 -6.96 -9.64
C GLY A 427 21.46 -7.40 -8.67
N ALA A 428 21.39 -6.78 -7.50
CA ALA A 428 20.37 -7.05 -6.48
C ALA A 428 19.02 -6.33 -6.73
N ALA A 429 18.96 -5.39 -7.70
CA ALA A 429 17.73 -4.68 -8.01
C ALA A 429 16.70 -5.59 -8.70
N PRO A 430 15.39 -5.35 -8.49
CA PRO A 430 14.33 -6.07 -9.20
C PRO A 430 14.51 -5.99 -10.72
N ALA A 431 14.11 -7.04 -11.44
CA ALA A 431 14.20 -7.06 -12.90
C ALA A 431 13.34 -5.94 -13.53
N HIS A 432 12.09 -5.82 -13.09
CA HIS A 432 11.10 -4.88 -13.58
C HIS A 432 10.55 -3.98 -12.45
N PRO A 433 9.96 -2.82 -12.77
CA PRO A 433 9.21 -2.03 -11.79
C PRO A 433 8.04 -2.85 -11.20
N THR A 434 7.71 -2.60 -9.94
CA THR A 434 6.51 -3.21 -9.35
C THR A 434 5.27 -2.68 -10.07
N PRO A 435 4.35 -3.54 -10.57
CA PRO A 435 3.11 -3.09 -11.17
C PRO A 435 2.32 -2.21 -10.21
N GLU A 436 1.77 -1.10 -10.70
CA GLU A 436 1.05 -0.14 -9.85
C GLU A 436 -0.17 -0.78 -9.18
N ILE A 437 -0.85 -1.71 -9.85
CA ILE A 437 -2.00 -2.47 -9.33
C ILE A 437 -1.66 -3.24 -8.04
N ALA A 438 -0.41 -3.63 -7.84
CA ALA A 438 0.04 -4.39 -6.67
C ALA A 438 0.31 -3.51 -5.43
N VAL A 439 0.53 -2.20 -5.59
CA VAL A 439 1.04 -1.33 -4.52
C VAL A 439 0.26 -0.04 -4.30
N ALA A 440 -0.57 0.39 -5.26
CA ALA A 440 -1.36 1.62 -5.18
C ALA A 440 -2.63 1.47 -4.32
N ASP A 441 -3.26 2.60 -4.03
CA ASP A 441 -4.64 2.63 -3.54
C ASP A 441 -5.59 2.26 -4.69
N LEU A 442 -6.39 1.24 -4.51
CA LEU A 442 -7.26 0.71 -5.55
C LEU A 442 -8.66 1.32 -5.56
N THR A 443 -8.99 2.29 -4.69
CA THR A 443 -10.34 2.84 -4.57
C THR A 443 -10.88 3.39 -5.89
N ALA A 444 -10.10 4.17 -6.62
CA ALA A 444 -10.50 4.69 -7.92
C ALA A 444 -10.64 3.58 -8.98
N ALA A 445 -9.72 2.61 -8.99
CA ALA A 445 -9.80 1.45 -9.89
C ALA A 445 -11.02 0.58 -9.61
N ALA A 446 -11.29 0.29 -8.33
CA ALA A 446 -12.46 -0.48 -7.90
C ALA A 446 -13.78 0.21 -8.33
N LEU A 447 -13.85 1.55 -8.26
CA LEU A 447 -15.00 2.29 -8.74
C LEU A 447 -15.16 2.16 -10.27
N VAL A 448 -14.08 2.28 -11.03
CA VAL A 448 -14.09 2.08 -12.49
C VAL A 448 -14.60 0.67 -12.82
N LEU A 449 -14.07 -0.35 -12.14
CA LEU A 449 -14.46 -1.75 -12.33
C LEU A 449 -15.93 -2.00 -11.94
N ALA A 450 -16.42 -1.41 -10.84
CA ALA A 450 -17.83 -1.50 -10.43
C ALA A 450 -18.75 -0.81 -11.44
N CYS A 451 -18.37 0.36 -11.97
CA CYS A 451 -19.12 1.05 -13.04
C CYS A 451 -19.11 0.28 -14.36
N TRP A 452 -18.05 -0.48 -14.62
CA TRP A 452 -17.93 -1.34 -15.81
C TRP A 452 -18.76 -2.62 -15.67
N GLY A 453 -19.04 -3.07 -14.47
CA GLY A 453 -19.72 -4.33 -14.17
C GLY A 453 -18.81 -5.53 -13.90
N ALA A 454 -17.49 -5.29 -13.76
CA ALA A 454 -16.46 -6.30 -13.47
C ALA A 454 -15.95 -6.11 -12.04
N LEU A 455 -16.72 -6.53 -11.04
CA LEU A 455 -16.40 -6.35 -9.63
C LEU A 455 -15.03 -6.95 -9.29
N GLY A 456 -14.16 -6.13 -8.71
CA GLY A 456 -12.81 -6.59 -8.36
C GLY A 456 -11.92 -6.98 -9.55
N GLY A 457 -12.40 -6.80 -10.79
CA GLY A 457 -11.72 -7.22 -12.02
C GLY A 457 -12.10 -8.62 -12.49
N GLU A 458 -13.13 -9.23 -11.90
CA GLU A 458 -13.64 -10.54 -12.32
C GLU A 458 -14.03 -10.52 -13.81
N GLY A 459 -13.62 -11.57 -14.53
CA GLY A 459 -13.89 -11.71 -15.97
C GLY A 459 -12.95 -10.93 -16.88
N LEU A 460 -12.23 -9.92 -16.40
CA LEU A 460 -11.28 -9.16 -17.21
C LEU A 460 -9.91 -9.84 -17.27
N GLN A 461 -9.34 -9.87 -18.46
CA GLN A 461 -7.95 -10.32 -18.65
C GLN A 461 -6.97 -9.20 -18.29
N LEU A 462 -6.75 -9.01 -16.98
CA LEU A 462 -5.77 -8.05 -16.50
C LEU A 462 -4.35 -8.63 -16.54
N PRO A 463 -3.32 -7.81 -16.78
CA PRO A 463 -1.93 -8.27 -16.74
C PRO A 463 -1.54 -8.90 -15.39
N ASP A 464 -2.00 -8.34 -14.28
CA ASP A 464 -1.89 -8.91 -12.93
C ASP A 464 -3.22 -8.70 -12.20
N ALA A 465 -3.60 -9.69 -11.39
CA ALA A 465 -4.77 -9.57 -10.54
C ALA A 465 -4.50 -8.57 -9.39
N PRO A 466 -5.49 -7.73 -9.03
CA PRO A 466 -5.36 -6.87 -7.87
C PRO A 466 -5.25 -7.70 -6.58
N PRO A 467 -4.42 -7.30 -5.59
CA PRO A 467 -4.33 -8.01 -4.32
C PRO A 467 -5.68 -8.00 -3.60
N ALA A 468 -6.18 -9.18 -3.19
CA ALA A 468 -7.51 -9.35 -2.60
C ALA A 468 -7.74 -8.46 -1.37
N ALA A 469 -6.74 -8.33 -0.48
CA ALA A 469 -6.83 -7.47 0.69
C ALA A 469 -6.98 -5.98 0.32
N ALA A 470 -6.20 -5.49 -0.65
CA ALA A 470 -6.27 -4.10 -1.10
C ALA A 470 -7.58 -3.80 -1.83
N MET A 471 -8.06 -4.75 -2.63
CA MET A 471 -9.36 -4.65 -3.30
C MET A 471 -10.51 -4.67 -2.29
N GLY A 472 -10.47 -5.56 -1.30
CA GLY A 472 -11.47 -5.60 -0.22
C GLY A 472 -11.54 -4.30 0.58
N ASP A 473 -10.39 -3.68 0.87
CA ASP A 473 -10.35 -2.36 1.52
C ASP A 473 -10.93 -1.26 0.62
N ALA A 474 -10.64 -1.30 -0.69
CA ALA A 474 -11.17 -0.34 -1.65
C ALA A 474 -12.69 -0.45 -1.77
N LEU A 475 -13.23 -1.67 -1.85
CA LEU A 475 -14.68 -1.92 -1.91
C LEU A 475 -15.38 -1.45 -0.63
N ARG A 476 -14.83 -1.74 0.56
CA ARG A 476 -15.37 -1.19 1.82
C ARG A 476 -15.42 0.34 1.80
N THR A 477 -14.34 0.97 1.36
CA THR A 477 -14.32 2.44 1.22
C THR A 477 -15.39 2.96 0.26
N LEU A 478 -15.59 2.31 -0.88
CA LEU A 478 -16.63 2.70 -1.85
C LEU A 478 -18.04 2.48 -1.29
N HIS A 479 -18.27 1.40 -0.55
CA HIS A 479 -19.51 1.15 0.16
C HIS A 479 -19.79 2.24 1.20
N ASP A 480 -18.80 2.58 2.05
CA ASP A 480 -18.91 3.65 3.04
C ASP A 480 -19.19 5.03 2.41
N LEU A 481 -18.67 5.28 1.22
CA LEU A 481 -18.97 6.46 0.41
C LEU A 481 -20.36 6.39 -0.25
N GLY A 482 -21.07 5.27 -0.19
CA GLY A 482 -22.31 5.03 -0.92
C GLY A 482 -22.14 4.97 -2.45
N ALA A 483 -20.91 4.73 -2.92
CA ALA A 483 -20.60 4.63 -4.35
C ALA A 483 -20.93 3.26 -4.95
N ILE A 484 -20.96 2.22 -4.11
CA ILE A 484 -21.44 0.88 -4.46
C ILE A 484 -22.49 0.43 -3.45
N ASP A 485 -23.35 -0.48 -3.85
CA ASP A 485 -24.36 -1.15 -3.02
C ASP A 485 -23.77 -2.41 -2.32
N ASP A 486 -24.61 -3.12 -1.56
CA ASP A 486 -24.23 -4.34 -0.84
C ASP A 486 -23.78 -5.48 -1.78
N ASP A 487 -24.24 -5.48 -3.04
CA ASP A 487 -23.84 -6.41 -4.09
C ASP A 487 -22.54 -5.97 -4.80
N GLY A 488 -21.98 -4.83 -4.42
CA GLY A 488 -20.78 -4.23 -5.03
C GLY A 488 -21.01 -3.52 -6.36
N ARG A 489 -22.28 -3.33 -6.77
CA ARG A 489 -22.61 -2.63 -8.01
C ARG A 489 -22.56 -1.13 -7.82
N ALA A 490 -22.12 -0.40 -8.86
CA ALA A 490 -22.06 1.05 -8.82
C ALA A 490 -23.48 1.65 -8.66
N THR A 491 -23.67 2.47 -7.63
CA THR A 491 -24.86 3.28 -7.42
C THR A 491 -24.90 4.45 -8.41
N GLU A 492 -26.00 5.21 -8.43
CA GLU A 492 -26.03 6.46 -9.22
C GLU A 492 -24.97 7.45 -8.75
N LEU A 493 -24.76 7.56 -7.43
CA LEU A 493 -23.66 8.36 -6.88
C LEU A 493 -22.31 7.84 -7.35
N GLY A 494 -22.09 6.52 -7.37
CA GLY A 494 -20.86 5.93 -7.86
C GLY A 494 -20.57 6.31 -9.32
N ARG A 495 -21.59 6.29 -10.17
CA ARG A 495 -21.48 6.75 -11.57
C ARG A 495 -21.15 8.24 -11.66
N VAL A 496 -21.74 9.07 -10.81
CA VAL A 496 -21.37 10.51 -10.73
C VAL A 496 -19.91 10.64 -10.32
N LEU A 497 -19.47 9.95 -9.24
CA LEU A 497 -18.10 10.02 -8.75
C LEU A 497 -17.08 9.56 -9.79
N SER A 498 -17.39 8.57 -10.62
CA SER A 498 -16.48 8.09 -11.69
C SER A 498 -16.22 9.15 -12.78
N ARG A 499 -17.15 10.09 -12.96
CA ARG A 499 -16.99 11.23 -13.88
C ARG A 499 -16.13 12.36 -13.31
N VAL A 500 -16.07 12.48 -11.97
CA VAL A 500 -15.24 13.49 -11.30
C VAL A 500 -13.77 13.11 -11.48
N PRO A 501 -12.92 13.98 -12.04
CA PRO A 501 -11.51 13.68 -12.26
C PRO A 501 -10.66 13.87 -10.99
N ALA A 502 -11.06 13.21 -9.90
CA ALA A 502 -10.42 13.21 -8.60
C ALA A 502 -10.57 11.83 -7.95
N ASP A 503 -9.86 11.59 -6.85
CA ASP A 503 -10.11 10.43 -6.00
C ASP A 503 -11.60 10.39 -5.58
N PRO A 504 -12.26 9.22 -5.52
CA PRO A 504 -13.67 9.11 -5.16
C PRO A 504 -14.04 9.78 -3.83
N ARG A 505 -13.14 9.73 -2.83
CA ARG A 505 -13.32 10.42 -1.54
C ARG A 505 -13.37 11.94 -1.73
N LEU A 506 -12.48 12.49 -2.55
CA LEU A 506 -12.46 13.91 -2.89
C LEU A 506 -13.64 14.31 -3.77
N GLY A 507 -14.07 13.42 -4.66
CA GLY A 507 -15.29 13.59 -5.46
C GLY A 507 -16.53 13.70 -4.55
N ARG A 508 -16.64 12.83 -3.56
CA ARG A 508 -17.71 12.87 -2.57
C ARG A 508 -17.70 14.17 -1.76
N ALA A 509 -16.53 14.54 -1.25
CA ALA A 509 -16.37 15.79 -0.50
C ALA A 509 -16.62 17.04 -1.33
N LEU A 510 -16.36 17.00 -2.64
CA LEU A 510 -16.71 18.09 -3.56
C LEU A 510 -18.24 18.28 -3.63
N LEU A 511 -18.99 17.18 -3.79
CA LEU A 511 -20.44 17.22 -3.96
C LEU A 511 -21.13 17.61 -2.64
N ASP A 512 -20.83 16.92 -1.55
CA ASP A 512 -21.42 17.19 -0.22
C ASP A 512 -20.97 18.56 0.31
N GLY A 513 -19.69 18.91 0.11
CA GLY A 513 -19.12 20.20 0.49
C GLY A 513 -19.73 21.37 -0.30
N ALA A 514 -20.15 21.12 -1.55
CA ALA A 514 -20.86 22.11 -2.34
C ALA A 514 -22.25 22.45 -1.75
N ALA A 515 -22.91 21.49 -1.12
CA ALA A 515 -24.15 21.69 -0.39
C ALA A 515 -23.95 22.54 0.88
N VAL A 516 -22.82 22.34 1.57
CA VAL A 516 -22.48 23.00 2.85
C VAL A 516 -21.95 24.42 2.64
N ALA A 517 -20.98 24.60 1.74
CA ALA A 517 -20.20 25.83 1.61
C ALA A 517 -20.25 26.48 0.21
N GLY A 518 -21.05 25.91 -0.67
CA GLY A 518 -21.13 26.31 -2.07
C GLY A 518 -20.07 25.69 -2.97
N PRO A 519 -20.37 25.55 -4.29
CA PRO A 519 -19.53 24.80 -5.23
C PRO A 519 -18.12 25.37 -5.38
N GLN A 520 -17.95 26.72 -5.29
CA GLN A 520 -16.64 27.33 -5.46
C GLN A 520 -15.73 27.04 -4.25
N PHE A 521 -16.24 27.15 -3.03
CA PHE A 521 -15.44 26.91 -1.82
C PHE A 521 -15.05 25.43 -1.70
N ALA A 522 -16.00 24.52 -1.94
CA ALA A 522 -15.71 23.08 -1.96
C ALA A 522 -14.64 22.73 -3.00
N ALA A 523 -14.74 23.29 -4.20
CA ALA A 523 -13.77 23.13 -5.27
C ALA A 523 -12.39 23.72 -4.91
N ASP A 524 -12.35 24.87 -4.23
CA ASP A 524 -11.11 25.49 -3.77
C ASP A 524 -10.35 24.54 -2.82
N VAL A 525 -11.05 23.94 -1.85
CA VAL A 525 -10.48 23.00 -0.88
C VAL A 525 -10.06 21.70 -1.55
N VAL A 526 -10.93 21.10 -2.39
CA VAL A 526 -10.63 19.85 -3.08
C VAL A 526 -9.46 20.03 -4.05
N ALA A 527 -9.39 21.13 -4.80
CA ALA A 527 -8.26 21.45 -5.67
C ALA A 527 -6.95 21.62 -4.89
N LEU A 528 -7.03 22.14 -3.66
CA LEU A 528 -5.88 22.29 -2.77
C LEU A 528 -5.34 20.94 -2.32
N VAL A 529 -6.22 20.03 -1.89
CA VAL A 529 -5.86 18.68 -1.41
C VAL A 529 -5.36 17.78 -2.55
N ALA A 530 -5.99 17.90 -3.73
CA ALA A 530 -5.57 17.17 -4.93
C ALA A 530 -4.26 17.70 -5.55
N GLY A 531 -3.77 18.84 -5.07
CA GLY A 531 -2.54 19.50 -5.54
C GLY A 531 -1.30 19.02 -4.81
N ASP A 532 -0.14 19.36 -5.37
CA ASP A 532 1.18 18.96 -4.85
C ASP A 532 1.79 19.97 -3.88
N GLN A 533 1.01 20.95 -3.42
CA GLN A 533 1.52 22.07 -2.63
C GLN A 533 1.64 21.67 -1.16
N ARG A 534 2.77 22.02 -0.55
CA ARG A 534 3.00 21.75 0.88
C ARG A 534 2.34 22.82 1.74
N ALA A 535 1.54 22.39 2.72
CA ALA A 535 0.95 23.26 3.70
C ALA A 535 1.99 23.72 4.75
N PRO A 536 2.29 25.02 4.88
CA PRO A 536 3.22 25.52 5.88
C PRO A 536 2.74 25.17 7.30
N GLY A 537 3.55 24.43 8.07
CA GLY A 537 3.17 23.95 9.40
C GLY A 537 1.98 22.99 9.40
N ALA A 538 1.70 22.32 8.28
CA ALA A 538 0.56 21.43 8.04
C ALA A 538 -0.81 22.15 7.92
N ASP A 539 -0.87 23.47 7.88
CA ASP A 539 -2.11 24.26 7.92
C ASP A 539 -2.63 24.56 6.50
N LEU A 540 -3.66 23.82 6.09
CA LEU A 540 -4.31 23.97 4.78
C LEU A 540 -5.12 25.28 4.68
N ALA A 541 -5.71 25.79 5.77
CA ALA A 541 -6.47 27.02 5.73
C ALA A 541 -5.54 28.21 5.45
N LYS A 542 -4.34 28.24 6.03
CA LYS A 542 -3.31 29.23 5.71
C LYS A 542 -2.82 29.12 4.26
N LEU A 543 -2.61 27.91 3.77
CA LEU A 543 -2.23 27.71 2.38
C LEU A 543 -3.33 28.23 1.44
N LEU A 544 -4.60 27.91 1.71
CA LEU A 544 -5.73 28.43 0.96
C LEU A 544 -5.76 29.97 0.93
N ALA A 545 -5.60 30.58 2.08
CA ALA A 545 -5.56 32.06 2.19
C ALA A 545 -4.40 32.64 1.37
N SER A 546 -3.21 32.04 1.42
CA SER A 546 -2.05 32.49 0.66
C SER A 546 -2.25 32.41 -0.86
N LEU A 547 -2.84 31.32 -1.35
CA LEU A 547 -3.12 31.12 -2.78
C LEU A 547 -4.21 32.06 -3.31
N ARG A 548 -5.21 32.38 -2.47
CA ARG A 548 -6.23 33.37 -2.79
C ARG A 548 -5.64 34.78 -2.89
N ALA A 549 -4.72 35.14 -1.98
CA ALA A 549 -4.05 36.42 -1.96
C ALA A 549 -2.95 36.57 -3.02
N ALA A 550 -2.42 35.48 -3.55
CA ALA A 550 -1.33 35.49 -4.52
C ALA A 550 -1.74 36.17 -5.82
N GLY A 551 -0.81 36.99 -6.39
CA GLY A 551 -1.01 37.73 -7.63
C GLY A 551 -1.23 36.80 -8.86
N ARG A 552 -1.71 37.39 -9.96
CA ARG A 552 -1.96 36.63 -11.23
C ARG A 552 -0.70 36.01 -11.85
N GLY A 553 0.49 36.51 -11.50
CA GLY A 553 1.78 36.02 -11.95
C GLY A 553 2.29 34.78 -11.25
N ASP A 554 1.69 34.38 -10.11
CA ASP A 554 2.10 33.18 -9.36
C ASP A 554 1.66 31.91 -10.10
N PRO A 555 2.59 31.04 -10.54
CA PRO A 555 2.26 29.85 -11.33
C PRO A 555 1.50 28.79 -10.51
N ALA A 556 1.76 28.71 -9.19
CA ALA A 556 1.11 27.75 -8.31
C ALA A 556 -0.35 28.15 -8.08
N ALA A 557 -0.58 29.43 -7.75
CA ALA A 557 -1.92 29.97 -7.57
C ALA A 557 -2.75 29.94 -8.86
N ARG A 558 -2.11 30.19 -10.03
CA ARG A 558 -2.80 30.07 -11.32
C ARG A 558 -3.30 28.65 -11.57
N ARG A 559 -2.45 27.64 -11.41
CA ARG A 559 -2.83 26.22 -11.60
C ARG A 559 -3.94 25.78 -10.63
N TRP A 560 -3.81 26.18 -9.35
CA TRP A 560 -4.83 25.90 -8.36
C TRP A 560 -6.19 26.54 -8.73
N ARG A 561 -6.20 27.82 -9.16
CA ARG A 561 -7.44 28.52 -9.57
C ARG A 561 -8.09 27.88 -10.82
N GLU A 562 -7.29 27.43 -11.79
CA GLU A 562 -7.78 26.74 -12.99
C GLU A 562 -8.44 25.41 -12.61
N GLU A 563 -7.83 24.63 -11.74
CA GLU A 563 -8.38 23.37 -11.25
C GLU A 563 -9.63 23.58 -10.38
N ALA A 564 -9.58 24.52 -9.44
CA ALA A 564 -10.74 24.87 -8.61
C ALA A 564 -11.94 25.31 -9.45
N ARG A 565 -11.73 26.15 -10.48
CA ARG A 565 -12.80 26.58 -11.40
C ARG A 565 -13.42 25.39 -12.14
N ARG A 566 -12.59 24.45 -12.60
CA ARG A 566 -13.05 23.25 -13.29
C ARG A 566 -13.87 22.34 -12.37
N LEU A 567 -13.40 22.09 -11.15
CA LEU A 567 -14.12 21.31 -10.14
C LEU A 567 -15.43 22.00 -9.71
N ALA A 568 -15.44 23.33 -9.58
CA ALA A 568 -16.65 24.08 -9.27
C ALA A 568 -17.69 23.96 -10.38
N GLU A 569 -17.28 23.91 -11.63
CA GLU A 569 -18.21 23.69 -12.76
C GLU A 569 -18.81 22.27 -12.69
N ILE A 570 -18.00 21.25 -12.42
CA ILE A 570 -18.49 19.87 -12.24
C ILE A 570 -19.45 19.81 -11.04
N ALA A 571 -19.12 20.45 -9.91
CA ALA A 571 -20.00 20.46 -8.73
C ALA A 571 -21.36 21.13 -9.03
N ARG A 572 -21.40 22.16 -9.88
CA ARG A 572 -22.66 22.80 -10.31
C ARG A 572 -23.48 21.90 -11.25
N GLN A 573 -22.82 21.20 -12.17
CA GLN A 573 -23.48 20.33 -13.14
C GLN A 573 -24.04 19.05 -12.47
N GLU A 574 -23.25 18.40 -11.61
CA GLU A 574 -23.62 17.15 -10.95
C GLU A 574 -24.42 17.39 -9.64
N GLY A 575 -24.26 18.56 -9.02
CA GLY A 575 -24.94 18.95 -7.78
C GLY A 575 -26.31 19.63 -7.98
N ALA A 576 -26.87 19.66 -9.18
CA ALA A 576 -28.13 20.34 -9.53
C ALA A 576 -29.38 19.88 -8.75
N ALA A 577 -29.26 18.83 -7.91
CA ALA A 577 -30.31 18.35 -7.01
C ALA A 577 -30.21 18.92 -5.57
N VAL A 578 -29.24 19.76 -5.25
CA VAL A 578 -28.95 20.19 -3.88
C VAL A 578 -29.43 21.63 -3.63
N VAL A 579 -30.13 21.79 -2.52
CA VAL A 579 -30.75 23.00 -1.94
C VAL A 579 -29.86 24.26 -2.04
N PRO A 580 -30.42 25.45 -2.30
CA PRO A 580 -29.66 26.67 -2.48
C PRO A 580 -28.86 27.06 -1.24
N SER A 581 -27.54 27.26 -1.46
CA SER A 581 -26.57 27.70 -0.45
C SER A 581 -26.93 29.00 0.26
N ARG A 582 -26.43 29.09 1.50
CA ARG A 582 -26.35 30.32 2.29
C ARG A 582 -25.88 31.50 1.43
N SER A 583 -26.48 32.64 1.65
CA SER A 583 -26.15 33.94 1.04
C SER A 583 -24.65 34.23 1.09
N GLY A 584 -24.08 34.64 -0.06
CA GLY A 584 -22.66 34.84 -0.32
C GLY A 584 -21.96 35.97 0.44
N ALA A 585 -22.11 36.06 1.77
CA ALA A 585 -21.24 36.86 2.59
C ALA A 585 -19.85 36.19 2.69
N PRO A 586 -18.74 36.97 2.62
CA PRO A 586 -17.41 36.41 2.79
C PRO A 586 -17.24 35.84 4.20
N LEU A 587 -16.84 34.56 4.30
CA LEU A 587 -16.54 33.88 5.55
C LEU A 587 -15.36 34.57 6.27
N GLY A 588 -15.45 34.71 7.60
CA GLY A 588 -14.32 35.12 8.43
C GLY A 588 -13.16 34.11 8.37
N ALA A 589 -11.99 34.52 8.85
CA ALA A 589 -10.80 33.64 8.78
C ALA A 589 -10.98 32.33 9.59
N ALA A 590 -11.58 32.40 10.77
CA ALA A 590 -11.88 31.22 11.60
C ALA A 590 -12.93 30.31 10.92
N GLU A 591 -14.01 30.88 10.43
CA GLU A 591 -15.08 30.16 9.71
C GLU A 591 -14.55 29.52 8.41
N THR A 592 -13.63 30.17 7.72
CA THR A 592 -12.94 29.60 6.56
C THR A 592 -12.12 28.36 6.96
N ALA A 593 -11.43 28.42 8.11
CA ALA A 593 -10.61 27.31 8.58
C ALA A 593 -11.46 26.11 9.00
N GLU A 594 -12.54 26.32 9.75
CA GLU A 594 -13.48 25.28 10.17
C GLU A 594 -14.23 24.66 8.98
N THR A 595 -14.71 25.49 8.04
CA THR A 595 -15.35 24.99 6.81
C THR A 595 -14.37 24.18 5.95
N THR A 596 -13.08 24.57 5.91
CA THR A 596 -12.03 23.78 5.27
C THR A 596 -11.91 22.42 5.97
N GLY A 597 -11.89 22.39 7.30
CA GLY A 597 -11.87 21.17 8.11
C GLY A 597 -13.09 20.28 7.84
N GLN A 598 -14.27 20.86 7.75
CA GLN A 598 -15.50 20.13 7.45
C GLN A 598 -15.44 19.41 6.10
N ILE A 599 -15.01 20.10 5.04
CA ILE A 599 -14.87 19.48 3.70
C ILE A 599 -13.83 18.37 3.71
N LEU A 600 -12.72 18.54 4.46
CA LEU A 600 -11.72 17.49 4.61
C LEU A 600 -12.26 16.27 5.36
N ALA A 601 -13.04 16.47 6.41
CA ALA A 601 -13.64 15.38 7.18
C ALA A 601 -14.65 14.56 6.34
N LEU A 602 -15.36 15.22 5.41
CA LEU A 602 -16.22 14.53 4.44
C LEU A 602 -15.41 13.66 3.46
N ALA A 603 -14.18 14.09 3.11
CA ALA A 603 -13.30 13.28 2.25
C ALA A 603 -12.66 12.11 2.98
N PHE A 604 -12.26 12.32 4.22
CA PHE A 604 -11.45 11.40 5.01
C PHE A 604 -11.99 11.25 6.43
N PRO A 605 -13.20 10.68 6.61
CA PRO A 605 -13.79 10.52 7.94
C PRO A 605 -12.91 9.71 8.89
N GLU A 606 -12.19 8.71 8.39
CA GLU A 606 -11.24 7.89 9.13
C GLU A 606 -9.99 8.64 9.60
N ARG A 607 -9.77 9.86 9.07
CA ARG A 607 -8.66 10.74 9.43
C ARG A 607 -9.09 11.95 10.26
N VAL A 608 -10.33 12.00 10.70
CA VAL A 608 -10.71 12.90 11.80
C VAL A 608 -9.87 12.54 13.01
N ALA A 609 -9.26 13.54 13.65
CA ALA A 609 -8.25 13.32 14.66
C ALA A 609 -8.52 14.17 15.91
N ARG A 610 -8.37 13.59 17.09
CA ARG A 610 -8.47 14.26 18.37
C ARG A 610 -7.12 14.32 19.06
N ARG A 611 -6.81 15.46 19.68
CA ARG A 611 -5.58 15.65 20.44
C ARG A 611 -5.53 14.66 21.62
N VAL A 612 -4.39 14.00 21.76
CA VAL A 612 -4.12 13.11 22.88
C VAL A 612 -3.55 13.92 24.03
N ASN A 613 -4.12 13.81 25.22
CA ASN A 613 -3.59 14.46 26.41
C ASN A 613 -2.22 13.85 26.76
N GLY A 614 -1.17 14.65 26.68
CA GLY A 614 0.21 14.24 26.90
C GLY A 614 1.15 15.44 26.98
N ALA A 615 2.40 15.23 27.36
CA ALA A 615 3.37 16.26 27.73
C ALA A 615 3.71 17.31 26.65
N THR A 616 3.39 17.10 25.37
CA THR A 616 3.78 18.02 24.29
C THR A 616 2.61 18.68 23.55
N GLY A 617 1.35 18.23 23.76
CA GLY A 617 0.16 18.79 23.08
C GLY A 617 0.16 18.70 21.55
N GLN A 618 1.08 17.97 20.95
CA GLN A 618 1.29 17.88 19.49
C GLN A 618 0.91 16.52 18.89
N THR A 619 0.43 15.58 19.69
CA THR A 619 0.05 14.23 19.25
C THR A 619 -1.46 14.13 19.12
N TYR A 620 -1.90 13.55 18.01
CA TYR A 620 -3.29 13.33 17.67
C TYR A 620 -3.55 11.84 17.43
N LEU A 621 -4.72 11.37 17.84
CA LEU A 621 -5.24 10.05 17.55
C LEU A 621 -6.30 10.20 16.43
N LEU A 622 -6.09 9.55 15.31
CA LEU A 622 -7.03 9.51 14.20
C LEU A 622 -8.12 8.47 14.48
N ALA A 623 -9.30 8.66 13.92
CA ALA A 623 -10.40 7.71 13.99
C ALA A 623 -10.02 6.31 13.49
N SER A 624 -9.08 6.22 12.54
CA SER A 624 -8.47 4.96 12.08
C SER A 624 -7.59 4.24 13.13
N GLY A 625 -7.30 4.86 14.27
CA GLY A 625 -6.41 4.31 15.31
C GLY A 625 -4.94 4.74 15.17
N THR A 626 -4.58 5.40 14.08
CA THR A 626 -3.21 5.89 13.88
C THR A 626 -2.93 7.09 14.80
N ARG A 627 -1.77 7.07 15.49
CA ARG A 627 -1.26 8.25 16.20
C ARG A 627 -0.28 8.99 15.31
N ALA A 628 -0.43 10.31 15.20
CA ALA A 628 0.43 11.15 14.39
C ALA A 628 0.77 12.46 15.12
N GLY A 629 1.97 12.99 14.87
CA GLY A 629 2.46 14.25 15.41
C GLY A 629 2.27 15.39 14.43
N LEU A 630 2.07 16.62 14.94
CA LEU A 630 2.20 17.83 14.13
C LEU A 630 3.67 18.24 14.00
N PRO A 631 4.07 18.90 12.90
CA PRO A 631 5.38 19.51 12.78
C PRO A 631 5.65 20.52 13.91
N ALA A 632 6.89 20.63 14.34
CA ALA A 632 7.27 21.60 15.35
C ALA A 632 6.88 23.03 14.94
N GLY A 633 6.24 23.77 15.84
CA GLY A 633 5.76 25.14 15.58
C GLY A 633 4.51 25.21 14.68
N SER A 634 3.79 24.12 14.49
CA SER A 634 2.52 24.11 13.75
C SER A 634 1.49 25.02 14.45
N PRO A 635 0.80 25.90 13.72
CA PRO A 635 -0.26 26.72 14.27
C PRO A 635 -1.50 25.90 14.69
N LEU A 636 -1.60 24.65 14.23
CA LEU A 636 -2.70 23.75 14.54
C LEU A 636 -2.60 23.12 15.93
N ALA A 637 -1.47 23.25 16.63
CA ALA A 637 -1.21 22.59 17.92
C ALA A 637 -2.20 22.98 19.06
N GLY A 638 -2.92 24.11 18.91
CA GLY A 638 -3.93 24.58 19.88
C GLY A 638 -5.31 23.93 19.74
N HIS A 639 -5.62 23.32 18.61
CA HIS A 639 -6.94 22.77 18.32
C HIS A 639 -7.12 21.37 18.94
N GLU A 640 -8.30 21.10 19.50
CA GLU A 640 -8.64 19.79 20.04
C GLU A 640 -8.89 18.79 18.92
N TRP A 641 -9.55 19.21 17.84
CA TRP A 641 -9.91 18.38 16.71
C TRP A 641 -9.30 18.89 15.41
N LEU A 642 -8.89 17.97 14.57
CA LEU A 642 -8.37 18.24 13.23
C LEU A 642 -9.01 17.29 12.21
N ALA A 643 -9.29 17.81 11.02
CA ALA A 643 -9.48 16.99 9.83
C ALA A 643 -8.13 16.89 9.09
N VAL A 644 -7.63 15.67 8.90
CA VAL A 644 -6.30 15.42 8.36
C VAL A 644 -6.41 14.93 6.91
N ALA A 645 -5.82 15.69 5.98
CA ALA A 645 -5.79 15.31 4.57
C ALA A 645 -4.61 14.37 4.26
N GLU A 646 -3.43 14.63 4.85
CA GLU A 646 -2.22 13.86 4.56
C GLU A 646 -1.44 13.51 5.83
N VAL A 647 -1.09 12.23 5.96
CA VAL A 647 -0.18 11.71 6.98
C VAL A 647 0.95 10.97 6.28
N SER A 648 2.18 11.18 6.71
CA SER A 648 3.35 10.45 6.19
C SER A 648 4.12 9.76 7.30
N ARG A 649 4.81 8.67 6.97
CA ARG A 649 5.80 8.09 7.88
C ARG A 649 6.91 9.09 8.13
N ALA A 650 7.31 9.23 9.38
CA ALA A 650 8.49 10.00 9.76
C ALA A 650 9.10 9.41 11.03
N GLN A 651 10.42 9.44 11.08
CA GLN A 651 11.18 9.06 12.28
C GLN A 651 11.85 10.34 12.84
N GLY A 652 12.04 10.40 14.15
CA GLY A 652 12.68 11.51 14.81
C GLY A 652 11.72 12.52 15.46
N ARG A 653 12.24 13.71 15.80
CA ARG A 653 11.52 14.76 16.57
C ARG A 653 10.22 15.24 15.92
N ASP A 654 10.15 15.23 14.60
CA ASP A 654 8.97 15.70 13.86
C ASP A 654 7.75 14.79 14.03
N ALA A 655 7.97 13.51 14.37
CA ALA A 655 6.90 12.55 14.59
C ALA A 655 6.39 12.50 16.05
N ALA A 656 6.90 13.35 16.94
CA ALA A 656 6.57 13.33 18.38
C ALA A 656 6.60 11.90 19.00
N GLY A 657 7.48 11.02 18.50
CA GLY A 657 7.59 9.62 18.92
C GLY A 657 6.52 8.66 18.38
N THR A 658 5.63 9.13 17.49
CA THR A 658 4.51 8.31 16.96
C THR A 658 4.85 7.53 15.68
N GLY A 659 5.98 7.83 15.02
CA GLY A 659 6.35 7.27 13.73
C GLY A 659 5.53 7.80 12.53
N ALA A 660 4.64 8.77 12.75
CA ALA A 660 3.83 9.40 11.71
C ALA A 660 3.72 10.92 11.92
N VAL A 661 3.72 11.68 10.83
CA VAL A 661 3.60 13.16 10.84
C VAL A 661 2.43 13.59 9.98
N ILE A 662 1.63 14.49 10.52
CA ILE A 662 0.56 15.18 9.81
C ILE A 662 1.22 16.20 8.86
N ARG A 663 0.99 16.07 7.56
CA ARG A 663 1.52 16.95 6.52
C ARG A 663 0.55 18.05 6.10
N SER A 664 -0.74 17.74 6.17
CA SER A 664 -1.78 18.71 5.87
C SER A 664 -3.06 18.39 6.66
N ALA A 665 -3.61 19.43 7.29
CA ALA A 665 -4.82 19.35 8.10
C ALA A 665 -5.49 20.73 8.18
N ALA A 666 -6.74 20.73 8.67
CA ALA A 666 -7.44 21.95 9.04
C ALA A 666 -8.16 21.75 10.40
N PRO A 667 -8.44 22.81 11.16
CA PRO A 667 -9.15 22.71 12.43
C PRO A 667 -10.60 22.27 12.20
N LEU A 668 -11.17 21.61 13.21
CA LEU A 668 -12.52 21.10 13.22
C LEU A 668 -13.09 21.29 14.64
N ASP A 669 -14.40 21.50 14.77
CA ASP A 669 -15.10 21.40 16.04
C ASP A 669 -15.61 19.96 16.29
N ALA A 670 -16.03 19.66 17.53
CA ALA A 670 -16.44 18.34 17.93
C ALA A 670 -17.73 17.88 17.22
N ASP A 671 -18.70 18.76 17.08
CA ASP A 671 -20.00 18.43 16.51
C ASP A 671 -19.87 18.13 15.01
N THR A 672 -19.07 18.93 14.31
CA THR A 672 -18.72 18.73 12.91
C THR A 672 -17.90 17.45 12.71
N ALA A 673 -16.97 17.13 13.63
CA ALA A 673 -16.20 15.88 13.61
C ALA A 673 -17.11 14.65 13.69
N GLU A 674 -18.06 14.68 14.63
CA GLU A 674 -19.05 13.61 14.80
C GLU A 674 -20.00 13.49 13.61
N ALA A 675 -20.48 14.63 13.08
CA ALA A 675 -21.39 14.65 11.95
C ALA A 675 -20.72 14.12 10.66
N ALA A 676 -19.51 14.58 10.35
CA ALA A 676 -18.78 14.20 9.15
C ALA A 676 -18.31 12.73 9.17
N ALA A 677 -17.97 12.21 10.33
CA ALA A 677 -17.52 10.83 10.52
C ALA A 677 -18.61 9.93 11.15
N GLY A 678 -19.89 10.28 11.00
CA GLY A 678 -21.03 9.59 11.62
C GLY A 678 -21.11 8.09 11.33
N THR A 679 -20.64 7.64 10.17
CA THR A 679 -20.52 6.20 9.83
C THR A 679 -19.57 5.43 10.75
N LEU A 680 -18.62 6.10 11.39
CA LEU A 680 -17.66 5.52 12.33
C LEU A 680 -18.13 5.65 13.80
N LEU A 681 -19.29 6.28 14.04
CA LEU A 681 -19.82 6.48 15.36
C LEU A 681 -20.44 5.17 15.88
N THR A 682 -19.95 4.73 17.02
CA THR A 682 -20.46 3.54 17.71
C THR A 682 -20.82 3.89 19.16
N ASP A 683 -21.92 3.33 19.66
CA ASP A 683 -22.32 3.41 21.06
C ASP A 683 -22.59 1.98 21.55
N ARG A 684 -21.66 1.44 22.31
CA ARG A 684 -21.73 0.06 22.77
C ARG A 684 -21.18 -0.12 24.18
N VAL A 685 -21.62 -1.19 24.82
CA VAL A 685 -21.05 -1.62 26.10
C VAL A 685 -19.83 -2.48 25.80
N GLU A 686 -18.66 -2.05 26.29
CA GLU A 686 -17.44 -2.86 26.28
C GLU A 686 -17.21 -3.41 27.69
N ALA A 687 -17.23 -4.73 27.81
CA ALA A 687 -16.83 -5.42 29.04
C ALA A 687 -15.40 -5.96 28.88
N ARG A 688 -14.59 -5.75 29.90
CA ARG A 688 -13.22 -6.25 29.99
C ARG A 688 -13.00 -6.89 31.34
N PHE A 689 -12.17 -7.92 31.35
CA PHE A 689 -11.72 -8.52 32.61
C PHE A 689 -10.43 -7.84 33.04
N GLU A 690 -10.55 -6.92 34.01
CA GLU A 690 -9.43 -6.10 34.48
C GLU A 690 -9.34 -6.16 36.02
N ALA A 691 -8.12 -6.22 36.53
CA ALA A 691 -7.86 -6.31 37.98
C ALA A 691 -8.67 -7.44 38.69
N GLY A 692 -8.82 -8.58 38.00
CA GLY A 692 -9.50 -9.76 38.54
C GLY A 692 -11.02 -9.69 38.56
N ARG A 693 -11.66 -8.77 37.83
CA ARG A 693 -13.13 -8.70 37.73
C ARG A 693 -13.57 -8.20 36.35
N VAL A 694 -14.80 -8.52 36.01
CA VAL A 694 -15.42 -7.92 34.83
C VAL A 694 -15.80 -6.47 35.14
N ALA A 695 -15.25 -5.54 34.38
CA ALA A 695 -15.65 -4.14 34.37
C ALA A 695 -16.28 -3.83 33.00
N ALA A 696 -17.49 -3.29 33.00
CA ALA A 696 -18.16 -2.85 31.78
C ALA A 696 -18.26 -1.34 31.74
N ARG A 697 -18.04 -0.79 30.55
CA ARG A 697 -18.18 0.63 30.25
C ARG A 697 -19.01 0.82 29.00
N ARG A 698 -19.99 1.68 29.06
CA ARG A 698 -20.65 2.17 27.86
C ARG A 698 -19.74 3.19 27.22
N GLU A 699 -19.25 2.88 26.02
CA GLU A 699 -18.34 3.72 25.28
C GLU A 699 -19.01 4.22 24.00
N ARG A 700 -19.08 5.55 23.87
CA ARG A 700 -19.39 6.21 22.63
C ARG A 700 -18.07 6.54 21.95
N ARG A 701 -17.86 6.02 20.76
CA ARG A 701 -16.60 6.12 20.02
C ARG A 701 -16.81 6.64 18.62
N LEU A 702 -15.83 7.39 18.15
CA LEU A 702 -15.67 7.76 16.74
C LEU A 702 -14.48 6.95 16.19
N GLY A 703 -14.75 5.78 15.65
CA GLY A 703 -13.70 4.82 15.34
C GLY A 703 -12.87 4.45 16.59
N ALA A 704 -11.56 4.71 16.55
CA ALA A 704 -10.66 4.48 17.67
C ALA A 704 -10.72 5.57 18.77
N ILE A 705 -11.35 6.72 18.52
CA ILE A 705 -11.43 7.86 19.45
C ILE A 705 -12.57 7.64 20.44
N VAL A 706 -12.26 7.56 21.71
CA VAL A 706 -13.28 7.49 22.79
C VAL A 706 -13.83 8.89 23.05
N LEU A 707 -15.11 9.09 22.74
CA LEU A 707 -15.82 10.36 22.99
C LEU A 707 -16.29 10.44 24.45
N SER A 708 -16.92 9.38 24.93
CA SER A 708 -17.33 9.24 26.33
C SER A 708 -17.21 7.78 26.77
N SER A 709 -16.95 7.57 28.05
CA SER A 709 -16.83 6.24 28.65
C SER A 709 -17.40 6.29 30.06
N THR A 710 -18.56 5.69 30.27
CA THR A 710 -19.27 5.63 31.55
C THR A 710 -19.31 4.21 32.09
N PRO A 711 -18.97 3.98 33.39
CA PRO A 711 -19.12 2.67 33.99
C PRO A 711 -20.59 2.24 33.99
N VAL A 712 -20.82 1.00 33.59
CA VAL A 712 -22.15 0.37 33.62
C VAL A 712 -22.06 -1.03 34.20
N LYS A 713 -23.18 -1.57 34.67
CA LYS A 713 -23.23 -2.96 35.09
C LYS A 713 -23.13 -3.86 33.84
N PRO A 714 -22.20 -4.83 33.82
CA PRO A 714 -22.09 -5.74 32.69
C PRO A 714 -23.37 -6.58 32.53
N SER A 715 -23.79 -6.80 31.29
CA SER A 715 -24.78 -7.85 31.03
C SER A 715 -24.11 -9.22 31.15
N PRO A 716 -24.85 -10.29 31.47
CA PRO A 716 -24.26 -11.65 31.50
C PRO A 716 -23.58 -12.08 30.19
N ALA A 717 -24.07 -11.61 29.06
CA ALA A 717 -23.47 -11.90 27.75
C ALA A 717 -22.12 -11.20 27.60
N ASP A 718 -22.06 -9.87 27.84
CA ASP A 718 -20.84 -9.09 27.78
C ASP A 718 -19.77 -9.59 28.77
N GLY A 719 -20.24 -9.98 29.98
CA GLY A 719 -19.37 -10.54 31.01
C GLY A 719 -18.76 -11.88 30.59
N ARG A 720 -19.54 -12.78 29.96
CA ARG A 720 -19.03 -14.07 29.47
C ARG A 720 -17.97 -13.85 28.39
N GLU A 721 -18.24 -12.96 27.43
CA GLU A 721 -17.27 -12.65 26.37
C GLU A 721 -15.97 -12.06 26.95
N ALA A 722 -16.06 -11.17 27.93
CA ALA A 722 -14.90 -10.58 28.59
C ALA A 722 -14.06 -11.64 29.35
N VAL A 723 -14.70 -12.57 30.05
CA VAL A 723 -14.03 -13.67 30.74
C VAL A 723 -13.41 -14.65 29.73
N ALA A 724 -14.13 -15.03 28.68
CA ALA A 724 -13.63 -15.92 27.63
C ALA A 724 -12.35 -15.35 27.00
N ARG A 725 -12.37 -14.08 26.61
CA ARG A 725 -11.21 -13.39 26.03
C ARG A 725 -10.02 -13.28 27.00
N ALA A 726 -10.30 -13.09 28.29
CA ALA A 726 -9.24 -13.07 29.29
C ALA A 726 -8.60 -14.44 29.48
N LEU A 727 -9.39 -15.51 29.45
CA LEU A 727 -8.90 -16.88 29.55
C LEU A 727 -8.13 -17.33 28.29
N GLU A 728 -8.56 -16.91 27.10
CA GLU A 728 -7.82 -17.14 25.86
C GLU A 728 -6.41 -16.51 25.88
N THR A 729 -6.28 -15.33 26.49
CA THR A 729 -5.02 -14.56 26.51
C THR A 729 -4.13 -14.95 27.69
N GLY A 730 -4.70 -15.12 28.88
CA GLY A 730 -3.97 -15.28 30.14
C GLY A 730 -4.09 -16.68 30.77
N GLY A 731 -4.82 -17.60 30.16
CA GLY A 731 -5.08 -18.93 30.68
C GLY A 731 -5.85 -18.94 32.02
N LEU A 732 -5.86 -20.10 32.69
CA LEU A 732 -6.48 -20.27 33.99
C LEU A 732 -5.75 -19.48 35.11
N GLY A 733 -4.51 -19.06 34.88
CA GLY A 733 -3.78 -18.14 35.76
C GLY A 733 -4.47 -16.80 35.95
N THR A 734 -5.37 -16.39 35.02
CA THR A 734 -6.23 -15.21 35.17
C THR A 734 -7.18 -15.29 36.34
N ILE A 735 -7.67 -16.48 36.67
CA ILE A 735 -8.50 -16.76 37.87
C ILE A 735 -7.58 -16.99 39.07
N GLY A 736 -6.48 -17.70 38.88
CA GLY A 736 -5.51 -18.08 39.90
C GLY A 736 -5.81 -19.46 40.52
N TRP A 737 -4.74 -20.12 40.95
CA TRP A 737 -4.80 -21.42 41.57
C TRP A 737 -4.62 -21.26 43.11
N SER A 738 -5.60 -21.65 43.88
CA SER A 738 -5.40 -21.82 45.29
C SER A 738 -4.45 -23.00 45.56
N GLU A 739 -3.75 -22.99 46.72
CA GLU A 739 -2.89 -24.12 47.10
C GLU A 739 -3.65 -25.45 47.13
N PRO A 740 -4.91 -25.56 47.67
CA PRO A 740 -5.71 -26.78 47.62
C PRO A 740 -6.08 -27.20 46.17
N ALA A 741 -6.41 -26.25 45.30
CA ALA A 741 -6.75 -26.52 43.91
C ALA A 741 -5.54 -27.07 43.12
N GLU A 742 -4.38 -26.47 43.32
CA GLU A 742 -3.15 -26.95 42.69
C GLU A 742 -2.72 -28.32 43.20
N ALA A 743 -2.85 -28.57 44.54
CA ALA A 743 -2.57 -29.88 45.09
C ALA A 743 -3.51 -30.97 44.52
N LEU A 744 -4.79 -30.66 44.35
CA LEU A 744 -5.76 -31.56 43.71
C LEU A 744 -5.39 -31.79 42.25
N ARG A 745 -5.07 -30.74 41.52
CA ARG A 745 -4.67 -30.80 40.10
C ARG A 745 -3.47 -31.71 39.90
N ARG A 746 -2.43 -31.60 40.74
CA ARG A 746 -1.21 -32.43 40.66
C ARG A 746 -1.50 -33.89 40.92
N ARG A 747 -2.39 -34.21 41.90
CA ARG A 747 -2.81 -35.59 42.18
C ARG A 747 -3.58 -36.19 41.01
N LEU A 748 -4.51 -35.46 40.41
CA LEU A 748 -5.24 -35.87 39.19
C LEU A 748 -4.33 -36.07 38.00
N ALA A 749 -3.35 -35.18 37.81
CA ALA A 749 -2.37 -35.30 36.74
C ALA A 749 -1.55 -36.59 36.82
N LEU A 750 -1.14 -36.96 38.05
CA LEU A 750 -0.47 -38.24 38.29
C LEU A 750 -1.36 -39.42 37.88
N LEU A 751 -2.64 -39.42 38.32
CA LEU A 751 -3.56 -40.51 38.01
C LEU A 751 -3.83 -40.62 36.50
N HIS A 752 -4.06 -39.49 35.83
CA HIS A 752 -4.23 -39.48 34.39
C HIS A 752 -2.99 -40.02 33.65
N ARG A 753 -1.81 -39.60 34.09
CA ARG A 753 -0.54 -40.03 33.48
C ARG A 753 -0.31 -41.54 33.58
N GLU A 754 -0.63 -42.12 34.76
CA GLU A 754 -0.28 -43.50 35.06
C GLU A 754 -1.39 -44.51 34.74
N LEU A 755 -2.64 -44.08 34.81
CA LEU A 755 -3.81 -44.95 34.61
C LEU A 755 -4.56 -44.64 33.30
N GLY A 756 -4.44 -43.43 32.79
CA GLY A 756 -5.22 -42.98 31.63
C GLY A 756 -6.68 -42.75 31.98
N GLU A 757 -7.56 -42.98 31.04
CA GLU A 757 -9.00 -42.92 31.30
C GLU A 757 -9.42 -44.01 32.34
N PRO A 758 -10.38 -43.68 33.22
CA PRO A 758 -11.30 -42.53 33.18
C PRO A 758 -10.78 -41.26 33.93
N TRP A 759 -9.56 -41.25 34.44
CA TRP A 759 -9.02 -40.07 35.12
C TRP A 759 -8.81 -38.90 34.15
N PRO A 760 -9.29 -37.71 34.51
CA PRO A 760 -9.28 -36.56 33.58
C PRO A 760 -7.87 -36.03 33.31
N ASP A 761 -7.62 -35.62 32.04
CA ASP A 761 -6.47 -34.76 31.73
C ASP A 761 -6.71 -33.36 32.34
N VAL A 762 -5.79 -32.96 33.20
CA VAL A 762 -5.84 -31.66 33.93
C VAL A 762 -4.70 -30.72 33.50
N ALA A 763 -4.04 -31.01 32.38
CA ALA A 763 -3.15 -30.05 31.72
C ALA A 763 -3.94 -28.79 31.35
N GLU A 764 -3.32 -27.62 31.42
CA GLU A 764 -4.03 -26.34 31.21
C GLU A 764 -4.80 -26.31 29.90
N ARG A 765 -4.18 -26.77 28.83
CA ARG A 765 -4.81 -26.85 27.50
C ARG A 765 -6.08 -27.74 27.49
N ALA A 766 -6.03 -28.88 28.17
CA ALA A 766 -7.16 -29.79 28.24
C ALA A 766 -8.31 -29.20 29.09
N LEU A 767 -7.99 -28.50 30.17
CA LEU A 767 -8.98 -27.82 31.02
C LEU A 767 -9.63 -26.64 30.27
N LEU A 768 -8.85 -25.84 29.52
CA LEU A 768 -9.39 -24.74 28.72
C LEU A 768 -10.30 -25.23 27.58
N ALA A 769 -10.00 -26.39 26.98
CA ALA A 769 -10.85 -26.97 25.93
C ALA A 769 -12.22 -27.47 26.45
N ARG A 770 -12.38 -27.66 27.75
CA ARG A 770 -13.57 -28.25 28.43
C ARG A 770 -14.18 -27.35 29.49
N LEU A 771 -13.99 -26.01 29.37
CA LEU A 771 -14.46 -25.07 30.38
C LEU A 771 -15.94 -25.24 30.76
N SER A 772 -16.79 -25.58 29.79
CA SER A 772 -18.22 -25.82 30.04
C SER A 772 -18.50 -27.01 30.96
N ASP A 773 -17.64 -28.01 31.00
CA ASP A 773 -17.89 -29.26 31.71
C ASP A 773 -17.66 -29.11 33.20
N TRP A 774 -16.75 -28.25 33.61
CA TRP A 774 -16.31 -28.18 34.97
C TRP A 774 -16.37 -26.80 35.65
N LEU A 775 -16.33 -25.71 34.84
CA LEU A 775 -16.16 -24.34 35.36
C LEU A 775 -17.39 -23.44 35.12
N SER A 776 -18.45 -23.92 34.43
CA SER A 776 -19.60 -23.11 34.04
C SER A 776 -20.20 -22.21 35.13
N PRO A 777 -20.50 -22.70 36.37
CA PRO A 777 -21.06 -21.84 37.40
C PRO A 777 -20.12 -20.71 37.82
N GLU A 778 -18.83 -20.97 37.87
CA GLU A 778 -17.80 -19.97 38.24
C GLU A 778 -17.61 -18.94 37.14
N LEU A 779 -17.68 -19.38 35.86
CA LEU A 779 -17.63 -18.46 34.68
C LEU A 779 -18.84 -17.51 34.70
N GLU A 780 -20.03 -18.02 34.99
CA GLU A 780 -21.24 -17.18 35.15
C GLU A 780 -21.11 -16.21 36.36
N ALA A 781 -20.54 -16.66 37.46
CA ALA A 781 -20.29 -15.81 38.61
C ALA A 781 -19.27 -14.69 38.29
N LEU A 782 -18.17 -15.03 37.58
CA LEU A 782 -17.18 -14.07 37.11
C LEU A 782 -17.81 -13.08 36.10
N ALA A 783 -18.60 -13.59 35.16
CA ALA A 783 -19.35 -12.78 34.21
C ALA A 783 -20.30 -11.80 34.89
N GLY A 784 -20.90 -12.20 36.00
CA GLY A 784 -21.73 -11.36 36.86
C GLY A 784 -20.97 -10.36 37.73
N GLY A 785 -19.62 -10.34 37.64
CA GLY A 785 -18.76 -9.40 38.36
C GLY A 785 -18.17 -9.93 39.68
N LYS A 786 -18.29 -11.24 39.96
CA LYS A 786 -17.57 -11.83 41.10
C LYS A 786 -16.07 -11.70 40.92
N PRO A 787 -15.30 -11.28 41.94
CA PRO A 787 -13.83 -11.21 41.80
C PRO A 787 -13.21 -12.61 41.61
N ALA A 788 -12.19 -12.71 40.76
CA ALA A 788 -11.43 -13.94 40.53
C ALA A 788 -10.85 -14.50 41.80
N ALA A 789 -10.32 -13.66 42.68
CA ALA A 789 -9.79 -14.08 44.00
C ALA A 789 -10.84 -14.74 44.93
N ALA A 790 -12.12 -14.60 44.64
CA ALA A 790 -13.21 -15.27 45.36
C ALA A 790 -13.68 -16.57 44.71
N VAL A 791 -13.04 -17.00 43.64
CA VAL A 791 -13.28 -18.27 42.94
C VAL A 791 -12.18 -19.26 43.35
N ASP A 792 -12.57 -20.36 43.99
CA ASP A 792 -11.67 -21.47 44.30
C ASP A 792 -11.87 -22.59 43.26
N LEU A 793 -10.82 -22.90 42.51
CA LEU A 793 -10.85 -23.93 41.47
C LEU A 793 -10.86 -25.38 42.02
N ALA A 794 -10.70 -25.58 43.31
CA ALA A 794 -10.72 -26.93 43.93
C ALA A 794 -12.07 -27.62 43.76
N GLU A 795 -13.19 -26.92 44.04
CA GLU A 795 -14.54 -27.50 43.88
C GLU A 795 -14.89 -27.77 42.38
N PRO A 796 -14.64 -26.84 41.47
CA PRO A 796 -14.76 -27.14 40.03
C PRO A 796 -13.98 -28.37 39.57
N LEU A 797 -12.72 -28.50 39.98
CA LEU A 797 -11.91 -29.67 39.61
C LEU A 797 -12.50 -30.99 40.12
N ARG A 798 -13.13 -30.98 41.30
CA ARG A 798 -13.80 -32.19 41.84
C ARG A 798 -14.96 -32.66 40.99
N ARG A 799 -15.59 -31.82 40.18
CA ARG A 799 -16.62 -32.18 39.19
C ARG A 799 -16.09 -33.06 38.08
N LEU A 800 -14.78 -33.02 37.83
CA LEU A 800 -14.13 -33.86 36.83
C LEU A 800 -13.81 -35.28 37.34
N LEU A 801 -13.99 -35.56 38.65
CA LEU A 801 -13.70 -36.87 39.21
C LEU A 801 -14.62 -37.95 38.61
N PRO A 802 -14.06 -39.07 38.12
CA PRO A 802 -14.83 -40.14 37.47
C PRO A 802 -15.53 -41.04 38.49
N TRP A 803 -16.83 -40.94 38.60
CA TRP A 803 -17.59 -41.85 39.44
C TRP A 803 -17.95 -43.15 38.66
N PRO A 804 -17.78 -44.36 39.30
CA PRO A 804 -17.51 -44.63 40.74
C PRO A 804 -16.01 -44.65 41.12
N ASP A 805 -15.06 -44.56 40.19
CA ASP A 805 -13.62 -44.72 40.46
C ASP A 805 -13.05 -43.65 41.38
N ALA A 806 -13.71 -42.48 41.42
CA ALA A 806 -13.41 -41.40 42.35
C ALA A 806 -13.42 -41.82 43.85
N ALA A 807 -14.13 -42.88 44.24
CA ALA A 807 -14.10 -43.41 45.59
C ALA A 807 -12.70 -43.86 46.03
N ARG A 808 -11.85 -44.23 45.07
CA ARG A 808 -10.46 -44.67 45.31
C ARG A 808 -9.44 -43.57 45.22
N PHE A 809 -9.83 -42.33 44.94
CA PHE A 809 -8.93 -41.20 44.69
C PHE A 809 -7.87 -41.01 45.79
N ASP A 810 -8.34 -41.00 47.08
CA ASP A 810 -7.45 -40.82 48.21
C ASP A 810 -6.63 -42.08 48.57
N GLU A 811 -7.05 -43.23 48.09
CA GLU A 811 -6.27 -44.48 48.17
C GLU A 811 -5.15 -44.47 47.13
N LEU A 812 -5.46 -44.11 45.90
CA LEU A 812 -4.53 -44.14 44.77
C LEU A 812 -3.47 -43.04 44.84
N ALA A 813 -3.87 -41.84 45.26
CA ALA A 813 -3.02 -40.65 45.37
C ALA A 813 -3.30 -39.88 46.65
N PRO A 814 -2.94 -40.41 47.84
CA PRO A 814 -3.21 -39.78 49.15
C PRO A 814 -2.47 -38.45 49.30
N GLU A 815 -3.04 -37.54 50.08
CA GLU A 815 -2.35 -36.26 50.39
C GLU A 815 -1.13 -36.49 51.31
N ARG A 816 -1.20 -37.48 52.16
CA ARG A 816 -0.14 -37.78 53.13
C ARG A 816 0.17 -39.26 53.19
N LEU A 817 1.44 -39.55 53.32
CA LEU A 817 1.95 -40.91 53.54
C LEU A 817 2.13 -41.16 55.02
N GLN A 818 1.56 -42.25 55.51
CA GLN A 818 1.80 -42.71 56.91
C GLN A 818 3.13 -43.49 56.93
N VAL A 819 4.10 -42.97 57.67
CA VAL A 819 5.41 -43.60 57.82
C VAL A 819 5.44 -44.52 59.03
N PRO A 820 6.41 -45.47 59.19
CA PRO A 820 6.46 -46.45 60.26
C PRO A 820 6.47 -45.87 61.70
N SER A 821 6.90 -44.61 61.86
CA SER A 821 6.84 -43.90 63.11
C SER A 821 5.41 -43.52 63.58
N GLY A 822 4.42 -43.70 62.67
CA GLY A 822 3.05 -43.27 62.90
C GLY A 822 2.77 -41.84 62.43
N SER A 823 3.81 -41.08 62.01
CA SER A 823 3.66 -39.73 61.50
C SER A 823 2.99 -39.75 60.12
N ARG A 824 2.18 -38.72 59.80
CA ARG A 824 1.60 -38.50 58.46
C ARG A 824 2.33 -37.35 57.76
N VAL A 825 3.10 -37.65 56.73
CA VAL A 825 3.95 -36.71 56.00
C VAL A 825 3.29 -36.34 54.69
N TRP A 826 3.32 -35.06 54.32
CA TRP A 826 2.80 -34.60 53.04
C TRP A 826 3.55 -35.23 51.87
N ILE A 827 2.82 -35.54 50.82
CA ILE A 827 3.37 -35.95 49.54
C ILE A 827 3.35 -34.74 48.62
N ASP A 828 4.49 -34.36 48.12
CA ASP A 828 4.61 -33.31 47.10
C ASP A 828 4.55 -33.97 45.73
N TYR A 829 3.43 -33.74 45.03
CA TYR A 829 3.19 -34.27 43.71
C TYR A 829 3.82 -33.38 42.64
N PRO A 830 4.36 -33.97 41.55
CA PRO A 830 4.95 -33.20 40.45
C PRO A 830 3.90 -32.28 39.80
N ALA A 831 4.37 -31.21 39.15
CA ALA A 831 3.49 -30.36 38.38
C ALA A 831 2.79 -31.14 37.24
N PRO A 832 1.60 -30.73 36.79
CA PRO A 832 0.85 -31.47 35.77
C PRO A 832 1.61 -31.74 34.48
N GLU A 833 2.52 -30.87 34.11
CA GLU A 833 3.35 -30.96 32.91
C GLU A 833 4.69 -31.67 33.15
N ASP A 834 4.98 -32.06 34.44
CA ASP A 834 6.24 -32.71 34.83
C ASP A 834 6.09 -34.23 34.93
N SER A 835 7.08 -34.95 34.40
CA SER A 835 7.18 -36.39 34.48
C SER A 835 7.79 -36.90 35.81
N GLY A 836 8.01 -36.01 36.77
CA GLY A 836 8.56 -36.33 38.09
C GLY A 836 7.77 -37.37 38.88
N ARG A 837 8.37 -37.84 40.01
CA ARG A 837 7.74 -38.75 40.95
C ARG A 837 7.20 -38.01 42.17
N PRO A 838 6.19 -38.53 42.87
CA PRO A 838 5.75 -38.00 44.17
C PRO A 838 6.92 -38.02 45.18
N VAL A 839 7.16 -36.90 45.83
CA VAL A 839 8.26 -36.68 46.77
C VAL A 839 7.74 -36.67 48.22
N VAL A 840 8.42 -37.40 49.09
CA VAL A 840 8.16 -37.37 50.54
C VAL A 840 9.44 -36.96 51.25
N ALA A 841 9.41 -35.79 51.90
CA ALA A 841 10.52 -35.28 52.70
C ALA A 841 10.31 -35.67 54.18
N VAL A 842 11.07 -36.62 54.67
CA VAL A 842 10.90 -37.25 55.99
C VAL A 842 12.23 -37.46 56.68
N LYS A 843 12.21 -37.38 58.01
CA LYS A 843 13.43 -37.69 58.76
C LYS A 843 13.75 -39.19 58.62
N LEU A 844 15.01 -39.49 58.33
CA LEU A 844 15.48 -40.84 58.06
C LEU A 844 15.08 -41.84 59.15
N GLN A 845 15.09 -41.45 60.45
CA GLN A 845 14.70 -42.31 61.55
C GLN A 845 13.23 -42.69 61.60
N GLU A 846 12.38 -41.94 60.88
CA GLU A 846 10.95 -42.25 60.81
C GLU A 846 10.62 -43.34 59.79
N CYS A 847 11.64 -43.71 58.95
CA CYS A 847 11.55 -44.74 57.93
C CYS A 847 12.16 -46.10 58.37
N PHE A 848 12.76 -46.20 59.57
CA PHE A 848 13.31 -47.49 60.01
C PHE A 848 12.22 -48.54 60.03
N GLY A 849 12.61 -49.78 59.76
CA GLY A 849 11.66 -50.91 59.65
C GLY A 849 10.95 -51.07 58.33
N TRP A 850 11.12 -50.12 57.37
CA TRP A 850 10.56 -50.24 56.04
C TRP A 850 11.52 -51.05 55.12
N ALA A 851 11.05 -52.26 54.76
CA ALA A 851 11.84 -53.13 53.88
C ALA A 851 11.66 -52.77 52.42
N GLU A 852 10.52 -52.28 52.06
CA GLU A 852 10.19 -51.93 50.72
C GLU A 852 9.76 -50.47 50.58
N THR A 853 10.06 -49.83 49.47
CA THR A 853 9.62 -48.48 49.14
C THR A 853 8.11 -48.47 48.89
N PRO A 854 7.34 -47.65 49.62
CA PRO A 854 5.91 -47.47 49.32
C PRO A 854 5.67 -47.03 47.89
N ARG A 855 4.64 -47.53 47.27
CA ARG A 855 4.21 -47.25 45.92
C ARG A 855 2.77 -46.77 45.94
N LEU A 856 2.54 -45.73 45.11
CA LEU A 856 1.21 -45.16 44.89
C LEU A 856 0.60 -45.72 43.59
N VAL A 857 -0.63 -45.34 43.29
CA VAL A 857 -1.34 -45.66 42.03
C VAL A 857 -1.34 -47.17 41.77
N ASP A 858 -1.96 -47.91 42.68
CA ASP A 858 -2.00 -49.40 42.65
C ASP A 858 -0.60 -50.05 42.45
N GLY A 859 0.38 -49.54 43.15
CA GLY A 859 1.73 -50.10 43.16
C GLY A 859 2.60 -49.68 41.93
N ARG A 860 2.11 -48.82 41.04
CA ARG A 860 2.84 -48.43 39.80
C ARG A 860 3.99 -47.44 40.08
N VAL A 861 3.75 -46.42 40.93
CA VAL A 861 4.67 -45.30 41.11
C VAL A 861 5.39 -45.38 42.45
N PRO A 862 6.71 -45.62 42.51
CA PRO A 862 7.45 -45.57 43.75
C PRO A 862 7.55 -44.12 44.26
N VAL A 863 7.43 -43.93 45.58
CA VAL A 863 7.65 -42.65 46.22
C VAL A 863 9.14 -42.32 46.23
N LEU A 864 9.47 -41.09 45.88
CA LEU A 864 10.83 -40.57 45.99
C LEU A 864 11.06 -39.95 47.36
N PHE A 865 11.89 -40.57 48.16
CA PHE A 865 12.18 -40.10 49.50
C PHE A 865 13.32 -39.08 49.52
N HIS A 866 13.05 -37.91 50.06
CA HIS A 866 14.07 -36.99 50.52
C HIS A 866 14.28 -37.27 52.02
N LEU A 867 15.27 -38.12 52.30
CA LEU A 867 15.60 -38.51 53.67
C LEU A 867 16.36 -37.37 54.39
N LEU A 868 15.78 -36.88 55.48
CA LEU A 868 16.24 -35.72 56.20
C LEU A 868 16.98 -36.11 57.48
N SER A 869 17.95 -35.29 57.88
CA SER A 869 18.56 -35.32 59.20
C SER A 869 17.52 -34.94 60.30
N PRO A 870 17.85 -35.20 61.56
CA PRO A 870 17.04 -34.74 62.72
C PRO A 870 16.74 -33.22 62.69
N ALA A 871 17.62 -32.45 62.09
CA ALA A 871 17.46 -30.99 61.94
C ALA A 871 16.77 -30.57 60.60
N GLY A 872 16.22 -31.52 59.83
CA GLY A 872 15.46 -31.23 58.59
C GLY A 872 16.37 -30.92 57.35
N ARG A 873 17.67 -31.25 57.39
CA ARG A 873 18.53 -31.09 56.24
C ARG A 873 18.59 -32.35 55.39
N PRO A 874 18.60 -32.28 54.09
CA PRO A 874 18.71 -33.42 53.20
C PRO A 874 19.97 -34.25 53.49
N LEU A 875 19.81 -35.56 53.56
CA LEU A 875 20.84 -36.56 53.73
C LEU A 875 21.00 -37.45 52.51
N ALA A 876 19.91 -37.85 51.93
CA ALA A 876 19.89 -38.72 50.76
C ALA A 876 18.55 -38.55 49.99
N VAL A 877 18.56 -38.89 48.74
CA VAL A 877 17.39 -39.00 47.86
C VAL A 877 17.38 -40.42 47.32
N THR A 878 16.27 -41.12 47.54
CA THR A 878 16.12 -42.50 47.06
C THR A 878 14.66 -42.84 46.76
N ASP A 879 14.45 -43.64 45.75
CA ASP A 879 13.17 -44.30 45.43
C ASP A 879 13.25 -45.79 45.69
N ASP A 880 14.39 -46.26 46.26
CA ASP A 880 14.60 -47.66 46.70
C ASP A 880 15.23 -47.64 48.11
N LEU A 881 14.36 -47.82 49.12
CA LEU A 881 14.80 -47.86 50.52
C LEU A 881 15.61 -49.09 50.81
N ALA A 882 15.31 -50.26 50.16
CA ALA A 882 16.07 -51.50 50.37
C ALA A 882 17.53 -51.34 49.95
N SER A 883 17.77 -50.81 48.73
CA SER A 883 19.12 -50.46 48.25
C SER A 883 19.79 -49.41 49.10
N PHE A 884 19.08 -48.43 49.56
CA PHE A 884 19.64 -47.42 50.44
C PHE A 884 20.11 -48.00 51.81
N TRP A 885 19.25 -48.88 52.39
CA TRP A 885 19.68 -49.53 53.68
C TRP A 885 20.85 -50.46 53.49
N SER A 886 20.96 -51.19 52.35
CA SER A 886 22.02 -52.16 52.07
C SER A 886 23.39 -51.50 51.79
N GLY A 887 23.41 -50.27 51.34
CA GLY A 887 24.65 -49.61 50.92
C GLY A 887 24.89 -48.21 51.55
N PRO A 888 24.28 -47.13 51.00
CA PRO A 888 24.53 -45.75 51.37
C PRO A 888 24.29 -45.42 52.84
N TYR A 889 23.38 -46.14 53.51
CA TYR A 889 23.03 -45.90 54.91
C TYR A 889 24.23 -46.02 55.85
N ALA A 890 25.15 -47.00 55.62
CA ALA A 890 26.34 -47.20 56.44
C ALA A 890 27.20 -45.94 56.54
N GLN A 891 27.36 -45.26 55.42
CA GLN A 891 28.13 -44.00 55.35
C GLN A 891 27.37 -42.84 56.02
N VAL A 892 26.05 -42.70 55.75
CA VAL A 892 25.20 -41.68 56.37
C VAL A 892 25.20 -41.90 57.91
N ARG A 893 25.07 -43.12 58.37
CA ARG A 893 25.12 -43.49 59.79
C ARG A 893 26.48 -43.07 60.45
N ALA A 894 27.58 -43.37 59.81
CA ALA A 894 28.93 -43.04 60.35
C ALA A 894 29.07 -41.54 60.55
N GLU A 895 28.68 -40.75 59.60
CA GLU A 895 28.69 -39.27 59.62
C GLU A 895 27.69 -38.70 60.65
N MET A 896 26.44 -39.12 60.57
CA MET A 896 25.38 -38.53 61.34
C MET A 896 25.38 -38.94 62.85
N ARG A 897 25.92 -40.12 63.21
CA ARG A 897 26.06 -40.58 64.61
C ARG A 897 26.89 -39.62 65.45
N GLY A 898 27.98 -39.09 64.84
CA GLY A 898 28.80 -38.08 65.49
C GLY A 898 28.13 -36.73 65.63
N ARG A 899 27.37 -36.32 64.57
CA ARG A 899 26.69 -35.01 64.50
C ARG A 899 25.38 -34.91 65.31
N TYR A 900 24.67 -36.03 65.43
CA TYR A 900 23.38 -36.11 66.14
C TYR A 900 23.38 -37.30 67.13
N PRO A 901 24.20 -37.32 68.18
CA PRO A 901 24.39 -38.47 69.07
C PRO A 901 23.10 -38.78 69.91
N LYS A 902 22.22 -37.82 70.10
CA LYS A 902 20.97 -37.96 70.85
C LYS A 902 19.86 -38.69 70.07
N HIS A 903 20.05 -38.93 68.75
CA HIS A 903 19.12 -39.64 67.90
C HIS A 903 19.58 -41.08 67.68
N PRO A 904 18.64 -42.04 67.36
CA PRO A 904 19.02 -43.41 67.07
C PRO A 904 19.69 -43.54 65.72
N TRP A 905 20.80 -44.30 65.69
CA TRP A 905 21.54 -44.66 64.47
C TRP A 905 21.90 -46.14 64.52
N PRO A 906 20.89 -47.03 64.36
CA PRO A 906 21.09 -48.51 64.52
C PRO A 906 22.03 -49.06 63.47
N GLU A 907 22.64 -50.25 63.77
CA GLU A 907 23.42 -50.96 62.76
C GLU A 907 22.53 -51.66 61.75
N ASP A 908 21.42 -52.17 62.23
CA ASP A 908 20.38 -52.74 61.43
C ASP A 908 19.15 -51.79 61.34
N PRO A 909 19.00 -51.05 60.19
CA PRO A 909 17.83 -50.17 59.99
C PRO A 909 16.56 -50.96 59.65
N TRP A 910 16.64 -52.23 59.27
CA TRP A 910 15.53 -53.03 58.83
C TRP A 910 14.58 -53.45 59.98
N THR A 911 15.18 -53.73 61.15
CA THR A 911 14.42 -54.17 62.33
C THR A 911 14.28 -53.11 63.42
N ALA A 912 14.97 -51.98 63.23
CA ALA A 912 14.96 -50.94 64.23
C ALA A 912 13.60 -50.24 64.31
N PRO A 913 13.09 -49.89 65.49
CA PRO A 913 11.84 -49.20 65.67
C PRO A 913 11.96 -47.76 65.06
N ALA A 914 11.00 -47.40 64.19
CA ALA A 914 10.90 -46.04 63.64
C ALA A 914 10.51 -45.05 64.71
N THR A 915 11.08 -43.82 64.64
CA THR A 915 10.78 -42.83 65.68
C THR A 915 11.07 -41.40 65.17
N ALA A 916 10.20 -40.47 65.51
CA ALA A 916 10.44 -39.03 65.39
C ALA A 916 11.17 -38.42 66.56
N ARG A 917 11.41 -39.23 67.67
CA ARG A 917 11.91 -38.78 68.95
C ARG A 917 13.41 -39.05 69.18
N THR A 918 14.00 -38.38 70.14
CA THR A 918 15.38 -38.66 70.60
C THR A 918 15.42 -39.93 71.49
N LYS A 919 16.59 -40.57 71.63
CA LYS A 919 16.80 -41.77 72.45
C LYS A 919 16.24 -41.70 73.82
N ASN A 920 16.31 -40.54 74.46
CA ASN A 920 15.81 -40.35 75.88
C ASN A 920 14.29 -40.14 75.95
N ARG A 921 13.55 -40.10 74.83
CA ARG A 921 12.09 -39.96 74.77
C ARG A 921 11.43 -41.12 73.97
N MET A 922 12.17 -42.14 73.66
CA MET A 922 11.67 -43.41 73.21
C MET A 922 11.25 -44.23 74.38
#